data_7c20c60778932fa51eab96bef0c6ffbc
#
_entry.id   7c20c60778932fa51eab96bef0c6ffbc
#
_cell.length_a   1.000
_cell.length_b   1.000
_cell.length_c   1.000
_cell.angle_alpha   90.00
_cell.angle_beta   90.00
_cell.angle_gamma   90.00
#
_symmetry.space_group_name_H-M   'P 1'
#
loop_
_entity.id
_entity.type
_entity.pdbx_description
1 polymer ?
#
loop_
_entity_poly.entity_id
_entity_poly.type
_entity_poly.pdbx_seq_one_letter_code
_entity_poly.pdbx_strand_id
1 'polypeptide(L)'
;MESLAGYVEHIIYRNADNGYTVLNLVSGEDEITCVGIFSAIAEGENIEAQGEYTEHPTYGQQFKVTSFEEKAPEDEEAIERYLGSGAIKGIGLAMAARIVRRFKGDTFRIIEEEPERLAEIKGISNRKAMEIASQVNEKRDLRQAMIFLQQYGITMNLAVKVYQAYGQDVYGIIRENPYRLADDIDGVGFRTADEIAARVGIRMDSDFRVRSGILYTLLQASGEGHTYLPETELTPRASKLLNVTAEQVEKQYMDLAIERKIILKQMEDQTQIYAASFYYMEANTATMLKRLNVSYDVSDAEIEQRIRGIEKKSGMMLDEHQVTAVKEAVRNGLLVITGGPGTGKTTTINTIIRYFELEGLEIFLAAPTGRAAKRMSETTGFEARTVHRMLELNGGAEGSGGFERDESNPLEADVIIVDEMSMVDISLMYSLLKAISVGTRLILVGDVNQLPSVGPGSVLRDIIQSHACNVVMLTKIFRQASTSDIIVNAHKINHGEEVILDNKSMDFFFLKRYDADVIINVVLQLIKQKLPKFVDATPYDIQVLTPMRKGLLGVERLNGILQRYMNPSANDKVEKEYGSTVFREGDKVMQTKNNYQLAWEIRTKFGLTVDKGLGIFNGDMGIIRQINDFAEQMIIEFDEGRMVEYPYKLLDELELAYAITIHKSQGSEYPAVVIPLLGGPMMLMNRNLLYTAVTRARKCVTLVGNEVTFQQMIRNTSQQKRYSGLCDRLKEN
;
A
#
# COMPACT_ATOMS: atom_id res chain seq x y z
N MET A 1 -25.46 3.80 -29.28
CA MET A 1 -26.04 4.27 -28.02
C MET A 1 -27.55 4.32 -28.23
N GLU A 2 -28.26 3.63 -27.39
CA GLU A 2 -29.72 3.58 -27.40
C GLU A 2 -30.25 4.44 -26.25
N SER A 3 -31.45 4.97 -26.35
CA SER A 3 -32.10 5.73 -25.28
C SER A 3 -33.27 4.91 -24.74
N LEU A 4 -33.36 4.82 -23.42
CA LEU A 4 -34.40 4.10 -22.70
C LEU A 4 -35.05 5.04 -21.68
N ALA A 5 -36.33 5.34 -21.85
CA ALA A 5 -37.09 6.18 -20.93
C ALA A 5 -38.08 5.35 -20.13
N GLY A 6 -38.12 5.58 -18.83
CA GLY A 6 -39.03 4.83 -17.95
C GLY A 6 -38.90 5.32 -16.49
N TYR A 7 -39.63 4.64 -15.60
CA TYR A 7 -39.46 4.91 -14.16
C TYR A 7 -38.77 3.76 -13.44
N VAL A 8 -38.03 4.10 -12.40
CA VAL A 8 -37.32 3.13 -11.56
C VAL A 8 -38.34 2.41 -10.67
N GLU A 9 -38.54 1.13 -10.90
CA GLU A 9 -39.47 0.36 -10.09
C GLU A 9 -38.84 -0.12 -8.80
N HIS A 10 -37.62 -0.69 -8.91
CA HIS A 10 -36.92 -1.23 -7.78
C HIS A 10 -35.41 -1.10 -7.92
N ILE A 11 -34.72 -0.79 -6.79
CA ILE A 11 -33.25 -0.77 -6.71
C ILE A 11 -32.80 -2.09 -6.10
N ILE A 12 -32.27 -2.99 -6.95
CA ILE A 12 -31.79 -4.32 -6.55
C ILE A 12 -30.51 -4.21 -5.70
N TYR A 13 -29.59 -3.34 -6.12
CA TYR A 13 -28.30 -3.16 -5.45
C TYR A 13 -27.81 -1.74 -5.64
N ARG A 14 -27.22 -1.17 -4.58
CA ARG A 14 -26.51 0.11 -4.63
C ARG A 14 -25.22 0.06 -3.82
N ASN A 15 -24.13 0.44 -4.44
CA ASN A 15 -22.89 0.72 -3.75
C ASN A 15 -22.85 2.21 -3.37
N ALA A 16 -22.89 2.49 -2.07
CA ALA A 16 -22.90 3.87 -1.56
C ALA A 16 -21.61 4.65 -1.85
N ASP A 17 -20.48 3.94 -1.97
CA ASP A 17 -19.16 4.57 -2.13
C ASP A 17 -18.89 5.08 -3.54
N ASN A 18 -19.42 4.38 -4.56
CA ASN A 18 -19.14 4.69 -5.97
C ASN A 18 -20.39 4.97 -6.80
N GLY A 19 -21.59 4.92 -6.20
CA GLY A 19 -22.84 5.17 -6.87
C GLY A 19 -23.26 4.09 -7.88
N TYR A 20 -22.52 2.96 -7.98
CA TYR A 20 -22.90 1.86 -8.87
C TYR A 20 -24.21 1.23 -8.39
N THR A 21 -25.17 1.20 -9.27
CA THR A 21 -26.53 0.76 -8.96
C THR A 21 -27.02 -0.25 -10.01
N VAL A 22 -27.67 -1.28 -9.55
CA VAL A 22 -28.47 -2.20 -10.36
C VAL A 22 -29.94 -1.94 -10.02
N LEU A 23 -30.72 -1.57 -11.01
CA LEU A 23 -32.12 -1.22 -10.82
C LEU A 23 -33.00 -1.82 -11.94
N ASN A 24 -34.27 -1.96 -11.67
CA ASN A 24 -35.27 -2.29 -12.67
C ASN A 24 -35.96 -1.00 -13.12
N LEU A 25 -35.95 -0.80 -14.44
CA LEU A 25 -36.62 0.31 -15.10
C LEU A 25 -37.83 -0.21 -15.87
N VAL A 26 -38.99 0.34 -15.61
CA VAL A 26 -40.21 0.03 -16.39
C VAL A 26 -40.34 1.06 -17.51
N SER A 27 -40.25 0.55 -18.74
CA SER A 27 -40.40 1.32 -19.97
C SER A 27 -41.60 0.79 -20.77
N GLY A 28 -42.73 1.47 -20.69
CA GLY A 28 -43.99 0.98 -21.25
C GLY A 28 -44.49 -0.26 -20.50
N GLU A 29 -44.55 -1.40 -21.18
CA GLU A 29 -44.95 -2.70 -20.58
C GLU A 29 -43.75 -3.58 -20.20
N ASP A 30 -42.52 -3.15 -20.55
CA ASP A 30 -41.29 -3.93 -20.35
C ASP A 30 -40.54 -3.49 -19.07
N GLU A 31 -40.12 -4.49 -18.29
CA GLU A 31 -39.22 -4.30 -17.15
C GLU A 31 -37.77 -4.65 -17.56
N ILE A 32 -36.87 -3.68 -17.49
CA ILE A 32 -35.51 -3.80 -17.98
C ILE A 32 -34.54 -3.58 -16.84
N THR A 33 -33.65 -4.54 -16.61
CA THR A 33 -32.58 -4.37 -15.64
C THR A 33 -31.50 -3.42 -16.18
N CYS A 34 -31.35 -2.28 -15.51
CA CYS A 34 -30.33 -1.29 -15.82
C CYS A 34 -29.18 -1.35 -14.84
N VAL A 35 -27.95 -1.23 -15.35
CA VAL A 35 -26.72 -1.22 -14.55
C VAL A 35 -25.87 -0.01 -14.92
N GLY A 36 -25.36 0.66 -13.93
CA GLY A 36 -24.54 1.87 -14.17
C GLY A 36 -24.26 2.64 -12.89
N ILE A 37 -23.66 3.82 -13.06
CA ILE A 37 -23.43 4.74 -11.97
C ILE A 37 -24.54 5.78 -11.94
N PHE A 38 -25.31 5.73 -10.85
CA PHE A 38 -26.43 6.64 -10.65
C PHE A 38 -26.19 7.46 -9.39
N SER A 39 -26.11 8.77 -9.56
CA SER A 39 -25.64 9.67 -8.50
C SER A 39 -26.60 9.83 -7.31
N ALA A 40 -27.89 9.83 -7.56
CA ALA A 40 -28.91 10.06 -6.52
C ALA A 40 -30.29 9.52 -6.91
N ILE A 41 -30.29 8.40 -7.65
CA ILE A 41 -31.55 7.82 -8.12
C ILE A 41 -32.33 7.15 -7.00
N ALA A 42 -33.66 7.27 -7.01
CA ALA A 42 -34.57 6.61 -6.08
C ALA A 42 -35.65 5.84 -6.83
N GLU A 43 -36.25 4.89 -6.15
CA GLU A 43 -37.45 4.19 -6.66
C GLU A 43 -38.56 5.20 -6.93
N GLY A 44 -39.27 5.03 -8.03
CA GLY A 44 -40.34 5.92 -8.49
C GLY A 44 -39.87 7.13 -9.33
N GLU A 45 -38.57 7.35 -9.49
CA GLU A 45 -38.06 8.42 -10.35
C GLU A 45 -38.19 8.07 -11.84
N ASN A 46 -38.60 9.03 -12.66
CA ASN A 46 -38.58 8.91 -14.11
C ASN A 46 -37.23 9.33 -14.66
N ILE A 47 -36.65 8.47 -15.50
CA ILE A 47 -35.36 8.75 -16.13
C ILE A 47 -35.39 8.48 -17.64
N GLU A 48 -34.53 9.20 -18.35
CA GLU A 48 -34.12 8.85 -19.71
C GLU A 48 -32.64 8.46 -19.67
N ALA A 49 -32.38 7.17 -19.80
CA ALA A 49 -31.05 6.61 -19.75
C ALA A 49 -30.50 6.36 -21.15
N GLN A 50 -29.23 6.72 -21.37
CA GLN A 50 -28.50 6.41 -22.61
C GLN A 50 -27.48 5.31 -22.32
N GLY A 51 -27.39 4.32 -23.19
CA GLY A 51 -26.53 3.18 -22.97
C GLY A 51 -26.52 2.19 -24.10
N GLU A 52 -26.22 0.95 -23.78
CA GLU A 52 -26.22 -0.19 -24.69
C GLU A 52 -26.68 -1.46 -23.97
N TYR A 53 -27.36 -2.33 -24.68
CA TYR A 53 -27.71 -3.64 -24.17
C TYR A 53 -26.46 -4.53 -24.08
N THR A 54 -26.28 -5.16 -22.94
CA THR A 54 -25.22 -6.13 -22.69
C THR A 54 -25.82 -7.41 -22.13
N GLU A 55 -25.22 -8.55 -22.42
CA GLU A 55 -25.67 -9.83 -21.90
C GLU A 55 -24.81 -10.22 -20.70
N HIS A 56 -25.41 -10.26 -19.51
CA HIS A 56 -24.74 -10.74 -18.31
C HIS A 56 -24.96 -12.24 -18.17
N PRO A 57 -23.90 -13.03 -18.00
CA PRO A 57 -23.98 -14.48 -18.08
C PRO A 57 -24.85 -15.17 -17.03
N THR A 58 -25.00 -14.51 -15.86
CA THR A 58 -25.80 -15.02 -14.73
C THR A 58 -27.18 -14.36 -14.67
N TYR A 59 -27.29 -13.08 -15.09
CA TYR A 59 -28.49 -12.27 -14.91
C TYR A 59 -29.19 -11.91 -16.23
N GLY A 60 -28.72 -12.46 -17.36
CA GLY A 60 -29.32 -12.23 -18.68
C GLY A 60 -29.06 -10.84 -19.26
N GLN A 61 -29.99 -10.40 -20.13
CA GLN A 61 -29.85 -9.12 -20.80
C GLN A 61 -30.02 -7.95 -19.84
N GLN A 62 -29.07 -7.02 -19.87
CA GLN A 62 -29.07 -5.81 -19.04
C GLN A 62 -28.78 -4.58 -19.92
N PHE A 63 -29.31 -3.43 -19.52
CA PHE A 63 -29.00 -2.15 -20.16
C PHE A 63 -27.90 -1.44 -19.36
N LYS A 64 -26.73 -1.36 -19.96
CA LYS A 64 -25.56 -0.66 -19.35
C LYS A 64 -25.67 0.83 -19.62
N VAL A 65 -26.01 1.56 -18.57
CA VAL A 65 -26.21 3.02 -18.62
C VAL A 65 -24.88 3.75 -18.59
N THR A 66 -24.66 4.62 -19.57
CA THR A 66 -23.50 5.51 -19.66
C THR A 66 -23.81 6.92 -19.16
N SER A 67 -25.03 7.39 -19.37
CA SER A 67 -25.55 8.65 -18.83
C SER A 67 -27.06 8.56 -18.65
N PHE A 68 -27.61 9.35 -17.77
CA PHE A 68 -29.05 9.45 -17.58
C PHE A 68 -29.45 10.88 -17.23
N GLU A 69 -30.68 11.22 -17.58
CA GLU A 69 -31.36 12.45 -17.18
C GLU A 69 -32.63 12.09 -16.43
N GLU A 70 -32.83 12.68 -15.25
CA GLU A 70 -34.12 12.57 -14.57
C GLU A 70 -35.13 13.49 -15.23
N LYS A 71 -36.32 12.96 -15.51
CA LYS A 71 -37.44 13.74 -15.96
C LYS A 71 -38.38 14.03 -14.82
N ALA A 72 -38.78 15.29 -14.69
CA ALA A 72 -39.78 15.62 -13.70
C ALA A 72 -41.05 14.80 -13.99
N PRO A 73 -41.71 14.28 -12.95
CA PRO A 73 -42.98 13.60 -13.13
C PRO A 73 -44.00 14.53 -13.80
N GLU A 74 -44.49 14.15 -14.96
CA GLU A 74 -45.38 14.98 -15.77
C GLU A 74 -46.86 14.85 -15.36
N ASP A 75 -47.24 13.80 -14.67
CA ASP A 75 -48.59 13.52 -14.25
C ASP A 75 -48.75 13.26 -12.75
N GLU A 76 -50.01 13.32 -12.28
CA GLU A 76 -50.35 13.14 -10.87
C GLU A 76 -49.95 11.74 -10.33
N GLU A 77 -50.05 10.70 -11.17
CA GLU A 77 -49.70 9.32 -10.79
C GLU A 77 -48.18 9.16 -10.59
N ALA A 78 -47.38 9.77 -11.48
CA ALA A 78 -45.92 9.77 -11.36
C ALA A 78 -45.44 10.55 -10.12
N ILE A 79 -46.07 11.67 -9.80
CA ILE A 79 -45.80 12.45 -8.57
C ILE A 79 -46.12 11.62 -7.32
N GLU A 80 -47.30 10.94 -7.31
CA GLU A 80 -47.72 10.09 -6.20
C GLU A 80 -46.74 8.93 -5.99
N ARG A 81 -46.34 8.28 -7.07
CA ARG A 81 -45.39 7.16 -7.06
C ARG A 81 -44.04 7.61 -6.51
N TYR A 82 -43.50 8.70 -7.00
CA TYR A 82 -42.23 9.26 -6.52
C TYR A 82 -42.27 9.57 -5.03
N LEU A 83 -43.27 10.28 -4.55
CA LEU A 83 -43.43 10.61 -3.15
C LEU A 83 -43.62 9.39 -2.25
N GLY A 84 -44.32 8.35 -2.77
CA GLY A 84 -44.66 7.13 -2.04
C GLY A 84 -43.59 6.05 -2.06
N SER A 85 -42.56 6.18 -2.90
CA SER A 85 -41.51 5.17 -3.12
C SER A 85 -40.56 4.98 -1.94
N GLY A 86 -40.54 5.90 -0.96
CA GLY A 86 -39.55 5.94 0.11
C GLY A 86 -38.38 6.88 -0.19
N ALA A 87 -38.33 7.49 -1.37
CA ALA A 87 -37.33 8.51 -1.74
C ALA A 87 -37.26 9.69 -0.77
N ILE A 88 -38.39 9.98 -0.11
CA ILE A 88 -38.51 11.02 0.92
C ILE A 88 -38.92 10.35 2.24
N LYS A 89 -38.01 10.38 3.22
CA LYS A 89 -38.29 9.75 4.53
C LYS A 89 -39.53 10.41 5.20
N GLY A 90 -40.45 9.57 5.61
CA GLY A 90 -41.65 10.02 6.30
C GLY A 90 -42.87 10.20 5.41
N ILE A 91 -42.78 9.99 4.10
CA ILE A 91 -43.93 9.92 3.20
C ILE A 91 -44.05 8.44 2.75
N GLY A 92 -45.14 7.80 3.12
CA GLY A 92 -45.52 6.49 2.57
C GLY A 92 -46.62 6.64 1.54
N LEU A 93 -46.95 5.56 0.80
CA LEU A 93 -47.96 5.54 -0.29
C LEU A 93 -49.29 6.27 0.08
N ALA A 94 -49.85 5.97 1.24
CA ALA A 94 -51.12 6.61 1.66
C ALA A 94 -50.99 8.12 1.98
N MET A 95 -49.78 8.58 2.32
CA MET A 95 -49.49 9.98 2.53
C MET A 95 -49.29 10.70 1.22
N ALA A 96 -48.53 10.09 0.30
CA ALA A 96 -48.28 10.58 -1.06
C ALA A 96 -49.62 10.80 -1.81
N ALA A 97 -50.50 9.82 -1.76
CA ALA A 97 -51.83 9.92 -2.36
C ALA A 97 -52.64 11.11 -1.82
N ARG A 98 -52.55 11.41 -0.49
CA ARG A 98 -53.24 12.55 0.10
C ARG A 98 -52.61 13.90 -0.30
N ILE A 99 -51.31 13.94 -0.42
CA ILE A 99 -50.56 15.16 -0.87
C ILE A 99 -50.98 15.47 -2.31
N VAL A 100 -50.83 14.50 -3.22
CA VAL A 100 -51.13 14.70 -4.62
C VAL A 100 -52.60 14.99 -4.88
N ARG A 101 -53.52 14.32 -4.19
CA ARG A 101 -54.94 14.64 -4.29
C ARG A 101 -55.28 16.08 -3.88
N ARG A 102 -54.54 16.65 -2.92
CA ARG A 102 -54.74 18.03 -2.44
C ARG A 102 -54.14 19.06 -3.37
N PHE A 103 -52.89 18.84 -3.84
CA PHE A 103 -52.12 19.86 -4.55
C PHE A 103 -51.92 19.53 -6.04
N LYS A 104 -52.29 18.34 -6.49
CA LYS A 104 -52.20 17.91 -7.90
C LYS A 104 -50.84 18.20 -8.52
N GLY A 105 -50.82 18.74 -9.75
CA GLY A 105 -49.59 19.12 -10.46
C GLY A 105 -48.72 20.17 -9.77
N ASP A 106 -49.29 20.94 -8.82
CA ASP A 106 -48.54 21.93 -8.05
C ASP A 106 -47.77 21.34 -6.85
N THR A 107 -47.82 20.02 -6.67
CA THR A 107 -47.27 19.34 -5.46
C THR A 107 -45.81 19.68 -5.20
N PHE A 108 -44.92 19.59 -6.19
CA PHE A 108 -43.51 19.93 -6.01
C PHE A 108 -43.31 21.43 -5.75
N ARG A 109 -44.00 22.33 -6.45
CA ARG A 109 -43.93 23.75 -6.18
C ARG A 109 -44.32 24.06 -4.72
N ILE A 110 -45.38 23.46 -4.24
CA ILE A 110 -45.82 23.61 -2.82
C ILE A 110 -44.77 23.09 -1.86
N ILE A 111 -44.15 21.93 -2.12
CA ILE A 111 -43.10 21.38 -1.28
C ILE A 111 -41.88 22.33 -1.22
N GLU A 112 -41.51 22.92 -2.34
CA GLU A 112 -40.32 23.76 -2.47
C GLU A 112 -40.56 25.20 -1.98
N GLU A 113 -41.65 25.84 -2.38
CA GLU A 113 -41.90 27.27 -2.16
C GLU A 113 -42.82 27.56 -0.95
N GLU A 114 -43.76 26.67 -0.64
CA GLU A 114 -44.79 26.88 0.36
C GLU A 114 -44.95 25.66 1.30
N PRO A 115 -43.83 25.10 1.87
CA PRO A 115 -43.86 23.82 2.58
C PRO A 115 -44.84 23.78 3.78
N GLU A 116 -45.12 24.91 4.42
CA GLU A 116 -46.08 25.00 5.50
C GLU A 116 -47.48 24.59 5.08
N ARG A 117 -47.83 24.67 3.80
CA ARG A 117 -49.12 24.21 3.29
C ARG A 117 -49.31 22.71 3.32
N LEU A 118 -48.20 21.96 3.38
CA LEU A 118 -48.29 20.52 3.60
C LEU A 118 -48.97 20.17 4.93
N ALA A 119 -48.91 21.06 5.91
CA ALA A 119 -49.58 20.89 7.19
C ALA A 119 -51.12 20.99 7.10
N GLU A 120 -51.69 21.44 5.97
CA GLU A 120 -53.12 21.34 5.68
C GLU A 120 -53.59 19.87 5.60
N ILE A 121 -52.65 18.94 5.43
CA ILE A 121 -52.95 17.51 5.27
C ILE A 121 -52.86 16.81 6.63
N LYS A 122 -53.97 16.11 6.98
CA LYS A 122 -54.01 15.37 8.23
C LYS A 122 -52.89 14.37 8.37
N GLY A 123 -52.02 14.56 9.39
CA GLY A 123 -50.86 13.71 9.68
C GLY A 123 -49.52 14.29 9.24
N ILE A 124 -49.51 15.53 8.75
CA ILE A 124 -48.29 16.31 8.52
C ILE A 124 -48.30 17.49 9.47
N SER A 125 -47.31 17.55 10.36
CA SER A 125 -47.05 18.72 11.21
C SER A 125 -46.19 19.73 10.46
N ASN A 126 -46.15 20.99 10.88
CA ASN A 126 -45.25 21.99 10.30
C ASN A 126 -43.78 21.56 10.32
N ARG A 127 -43.34 20.89 11.41
CA ARG A 127 -41.99 20.33 11.50
C ARG A 127 -41.76 19.29 10.42
N LYS A 128 -42.68 18.36 10.23
CA LYS A 128 -42.59 17.32 9.20
C LYS A 128 -42.66 17.89 7.79
N ALA A 129 -43.45 18.94 7.59
CA ALA A 129 -43.49 19.67 6.30
C ALA A 129 -42.12 20.25 5.94
N MET A 130 -41.42 20.87 6.89
CA MET A 130 -40.09 21.42 6.70
C MET A 130 -39.05 20.34 6.50
N GLU A 131 -39.13 19.20 7.20
CA GLU A 131 -38.25 18.05 6.99
C GLU A 131 -38.41 17.46 5.58
N ILE A 132 -39.61 17.41 5.02
CA ILE A 132 -39.91 16.98 3.66
C ILE A 132 -39.29 17.94 2.64
N ALA A 133 -39.53 19.25 2.82
CA ALA A 133 -38.98 20.29 1.95
C ALA A 133 -37.43 20.28 1.93
N SER A 134 -36.84 20.12 3.12
CA SER A 134 -35.36 20.01 3.23
C SER A 134 -34.80 18.84 2.42
N GLN A 135 -35.40 17.66 2.46
CA GLN A 135 -34.96 16.49 1.71
C GLN A 135 -35.09 16.68 0.19
N VAL A 136 -36.18 17.30 -0.28
CA VAL A 136 -36.37 17.59 -1.71
C VAL A 136 -35.35 18.60 -2.20
N ASN A 137 -35.13 19.67 -1.44
CA ASN A 137 -34.14 20.69 -1.77
C ASN A 137 -32.70 20.13 -1.78
N GLU A 138 -32.32 19.31 -0.81
CA GLU A 138 -31.01 18.68 -0.74
C GLU A 138 -30.70 17.82 -1.97
N LYS A 139 -31.68 17.05 -2.44
CA LYS A 139 -31.54 16.24 -3.67
C LYS A 139 -31.36 17.12 -4.92
N ARG A 140 -32.13 18.21 -5.02
CA ARG A 140 -32.00 19.17 -6.12
C ARG A 140 -30.64 19.83 -6.13
N ASP A 141 -30.17 20.28 -4.97
CA ASP A 141 -28.90 20.97 -4.80
C ASP A 141 -27.71 20.07 -5.11
N LEU A 142 -27.76 18.81 -4.68
CA LEU A 142 -26.77 17.80 -5.05
C LEU A 142 -26.69 17.64 -6.58
N ARG A 143 -27.83 17.52 -7.24
CA ARG A 143 -27.87 17.37 -8.71
C ARG A 143 -27.26 18.58 -9.44
N GLN A 144 -27.62 19.81 -9.01
CA GLN A 144 -27.07 21.01 -9.58
C GLN A 144 -25.55 21.10 -9.39
N ALA A 145 -25.06 20.75 -8.21
CA ALA A 145 -23.64 20.69 -7.92
C ALA A 145 -22.91 19.66 -8.80
N MET A 146 -23.52 18.50 -9.05
CA MET A 146 -22.94 17.49 -9.91
C MET A 146 -22.82 17.94 -11.36
N ILE A 147 -23.87 18.56 -11.91
CA ILE A 147 -23.84 19.15 -13.26
C ILE A 147 -22.74 20.21 -13.36
N PHE A 148 -22.63 21.07 -12.35
CA PHE A 148 -21.57 22.08 -12.28
C PHE A 148 -20.18 21.45 -12.25
N LEU A 149 -19.95 20.42 -11.43
CA LEU A 149 -18.66 19.75 -11.30
C LEU A 149 -18.26 19.01 -12.58
N GLN A 150 -19.21 18.41 -13.29
CA GLN A 150 -18.96 17.73 -14.55
C GLN A 150 -18.47 18.70 -15.66
N GLN A 151 -18.88 19.95 -15.64
CA GLN A 151 -18.39 20.97 -16.60
C GLN A 151 -16.86 21.15 -16.50
N TYR A 152 -16.28 20.89 -15.32
CA TYR A 152 -14.84 20.95 -15.09
C TYR A 152 -14.17 19.58 -15.18
N GLY A 153 -14.88 18.55 -15.68
CA GLY A 153 -14.35 17.21 -15.92
C GLY A 153 -14.19 16.37 -14.65
N ILE A 154 -14.88 16.73 -13.58
CA ILE A 154 -14.93 15.95 -12.36
C ILE A 154 -15.87 14.76 -12.60
N THR A 155 -15.40 13.56 -12.38
CA THR A 155 -16.19 12.34 -12.55
C THR A 155 -17.32 12.28 -11.51
N MET A 156 -18.39 11.56 -11.83
CA MET A 156 -19.56 11.43 -10.98
C MET A 156 -19.20 10.99 -9.55
N ASN A 157 -18.39 9.93 -9.42
CA ASN A 157 -17.95 9.43 -8.11
C ASN A 157 -17.21 10.48 -7.28
N LEU A 158 -16.35 11.25 -7.93
CA LEU A 158 -15.62 12.32 -7.28
C LEU A 158 -16.54 13.48 -6.93
N ALA A 159 -17.49 13.82 -7.80
CA ALA A 159 -18.46 14.88 -7.57
C ALA A 159 -19.32 14.63 -6.32
N VAL A 160 -19.74 13.38 -6.08
CA VAL A 160 -20.46 12.98 -4.86
C VAL A 160 -19.61 13.26 -3.62
N LYS A 161 -18.35 12.81 -3.60
CA LYS A 161 -17.42 13.03 -2.47
C LYS A 161 -17.19 14.52 -2.22
N VAL A 162 -16.97 15.28 -3.29
CA VAL A 162 -16.75 16.73 -3.23
C VAL A 162 -17.97 17.43 -2.62
N TYR A 163 -19.18 17.08 -3.05
CA TYR A 163 -20.41 17.66 -2.49
C TYR A 163 -20.66 17.23 -1.04
N GLN A 164 -20.37 15.99 -0.69
CA GLN A 164 -20.46 15.51 0.70
C GLN A 164 -19.52 16.28 1.63
N ALA A 165 -18.32 16.62 1.15
CA ALA A 165 -17.34 17.37 1.95
C ALA A 165 -17.66 18.85 2.10
N TYR A 166 -18.18 19.51 1.04
CA TYR A 166 -18.33 20.97 1.01
C TYR A 166 -19.76 21.48 0.91
N GLY A 167 -20.73 20.62 0.58
CA GLY A 167 -22.10 21.04 0.38
C GLY A 167 -22.23 22.18 -0.64
N GLN A 168 -22.93 23.24 -0.28
CA GLN A 168 -23.16 24.43 -1.11
C GLN A 168 -21.88 25.26 -1.36
N ASP A 169 -20.85 25.13 -0.52
CA ASP A 169 -19.59 25.87 -0.66
C ASP A 169 -18.76 25.39 -1.87
N VAL A 170 -19.14 24.27 -2.47
CA VAL A 170 -18.45 23.68 -3.62
C VAL A 170 -18.26 24.65 -4.78
N TYR A 171 -19.26 25.49 -5.05
CA TYR A 171 -19.21 26.47 -6.14
C TYR A 171 -18.12 27.52 -5.93
N GLY A 172 -17.98 28.02 -4.72
CA GLY A 172 -16.95 28.97 -4.33
C GLY A 172 -15.56 28.33 -4.38
N ILE A 173 -15.42 27.15 -3.78
CA ILE A 173 -14.14 26.43 -3.72
C ILE A 173 -13.61 26.12 -5.10
N ILE A 174 -14.44 25.59 -6.00
CA ILE A 174 -13.99 25.26 -7.36
C ILE A 174 -13.56 26.51 -8.15
N ARG A 175 -14.27 27.62 -7.98
CA ARG A 175 -13.96 28.86 -8.72
C ARG A 175 -12.77 29.62 -8.15
N GLU A 176 -12.58 29.60 -6.83
CA GLU A 176 -11.56 30.41 -6.15
C GLU A 176 -10.26 29.63 -5.90
N ASN A 177 -10.38 28.43 -5.39
CA ASN A 177 -9.23 27.61 -5.04
C ASN A 177 -9.52 26.11 -5.16
N PRO A 178 -9.50 25.53 -6.37
CA PRO A 178 -9.75 24.10 -6.59
C PRO A 178 -8.66 23.19 -5.98
N TYR A 179 -7.51 23.74 -5.59
CA TYR A 179 -6.44 22.98 -4.94
C TYR A 179 -6.83 22.48 -3.55
N ARG A 180 -7.85 23.06 -2.92
CA ARG A 180 -8.42 22.51 -1.69
C ARG A 180 -8.94 21.08 -1.84
N LEU A 181 -9.35 20.70 -3.06
CA LEU A 181 -9.72 19.30 -3.32
C LEU A 181 -8.58 18.32 -3.04
N ALA A 182 -7.33 18.73 -3.31
CA ALA A 182 -6.16 17.88 -3.03
C ALA A 182 -5.80 17.83 -1.54
N ASP A 183 -6.19 18.84 -0.77
CA ASP A 183 -5.96 18.89 0.67
C ASP A 183 -7.04 18.14 1.46
N ASP A 184 -8.29 18.20 1.01
CA ASP A 184 -9.46 17.83 1.82
C ASP A 184 -10.15 16.52 1.35
N ILE A 185 -9.83 16.00 0.14
CA ILE A 185 -10.54 14.84 -0.43
C ILE A 185 -9.58 13.71 -0.79
N ASP A 186 -9.76 12.58 -0.13
CA ASP A 186 -9.00 11.37 -0.40
C ASP A 186 -9.16 10.89 -1.84
N GLY A 187 -8.02 10.64 -2.49
CA GLY A 187 -7.95 10.21 -3.88
C GLY A 187 -7.85 11.35 -4.90
N VAL A 188 -7.89 12.61 -4.46
CA VAL A 188 -7.59 13.77 -5.30
C VAL A 188 -6.17 14.23 -5.06
N GLY A 189 -5.29 14.06 -6.05
CA GLY A 189 -3.93 14.59 -6.01
C GLY A 189 -3.80 15.96 -6.68
N PHE A 190 -2.62 16.59 -6.47
CA PHE A 190 -2.29 17.88 -7.10
C PHE A 190 -2.58 17.90 -8.61
N ARG A 191 -2.24 16.85 -9.35
CA ARG A 191 -2.45 16.80 -10.81
C ARG A 191 -3.92 16.92 -11.19
N THR A 192 -4.80 16.21 -10.51
CA THR A 192 -6.25 16.29 -10.74
C THR A 192 -6.77 17.69 -10.40
N ALA A 193 -6.34 18.26 -9.29
CA ALA A 193 -6.70 19.61 -8.89
C ALA A 193 -6.15 20.65 -9.89
N ASP A 194 -4.96 20.47 -10.43
CA ASP A 194 -4.33 21.36 -11.43
C ASP A 194 -5.07 21.31 -12.79
N GLU A 195 -5.53 20.13 -13.21
CA GLU A 195 -6.37 19.97 -14.39
C GLU A 195 -7.72 20.67 -14.24
N ILE A 196 -8.35 20.57 -13.07
CA ILE A 196 -9.60 21.28 -12.75
C ILE A 196 -9.34 22.78 -12.74
N ALA A 197 -8.28 23.24 -12.08
CA ALA A 197 -7.88 24.63 -12.00
C ALA A 197 -7.65 25.25 -13.39
N ALA A 198 -7.00 24.52 -14.29
CA ALA A 198 -6.80 24.95 -15.68
C ALA A 198 -8.14 25.16 -16.43
N ARG A 199 -9.11 24.26 -16.22
CA ARG A 199 -10.45 24.36 -16.83
C ARG A 199 -11.29 25.52 -16.26
N VAL A 200 -11.10 25.82 -14.98
CA VAL A 200 -11.72 26.95 -14.29
C VAL A 200 -11.10 28.27 -14.74
N GLY A 201 -9.87 28.25 -15.27
CA GLY A 201 -9.15 29.45 -15.71
C GLY A 201 -8.27 30.08 -14.63
N ILE A 202 -7.87 29.28 -13.61
CA ILE A 202 -6.90 29.73 -12.60
C ILE A 202 -5.55 29.97 -13.27
N ARG A 203 -4.91 31.08 -12.94
CA ARG A 203 -3.61 31.46 -13.52
C ARG A 203 -2.52 30.47 -13.08
N MET A 204 -1.58 30.17 -13.99
CA MET A 204 -0.48 29.25 -13.76
C MET A 204 0.50 29.72 -12.67
N ASP A 205 0.57 31.01 -12.38
CA ASP A 205 1.38 31.63 -11.34
C ASP A 205 0.57 31.98 -10.07
N SER A 206 -0.62 31.45 -9.93
CA SER A 206 -1.47 31.63 -8.74
C SER A 206 -0.78 31.12 -7.48
N ASP A 207 -0.85 31.90 -6.40
CA ASP A 207 -0.27 31.53 -5.09
C ASP A 207 -0.81 30.19 -4.60
N PHE A 208 -2.09 29.90 -4.79
CA PHE A 208 -2.70 28.60 -4.43
C PHE A 208 -2.07 27.44 -5.19
N ARG A 209 -1.83 27.62 -6.49
CA ARG A 209 -1.17 26.62 -7.33
C ARG A 209 0.25 26.35 -6.85
N VAL A 210 1.01 27.41 -6.61
CA VAL A 210 2.41 27.32 -6.20
C VAL A 210 2.52 26.64 -4.83
N ARG A 211 1.66 27.01 -3.87
CA ARG A 211 1.62 26.38 -2.53
C ARG A 211 1.30 24.89 -2.61
N SER A 212 0.24 24.52 -3.32
CA SER A 212 -0.13 23.11 -3.50
C SER A 212 0.96 22.31 -4.24
N GLY A 213 1.61 22.92 -5.24
CA GLY A 213 2.72 22.31 -5.96
C GLY A 213 3.98 22.10 -5.12
N ILE A 214 4.28 22.99 -4.19
CA ILE A 214 5.37 22.81 -3.21
C ILE A 214 5.09 21.60 -2.32
N LEU A 215 3.89 21.50 -1.76
CA LEU A 215 3.49 20.36 -0.93
C LEU A 215 3.53 19.04 -1.71
N TYR A 216 3.06 19.06 -2.96
CA TYR A 216 3.14 17.90 -3.85
C TYR A 216 4.59 17.50 -4.16
N THR A 217 5.50 18.45 -4.34
CA THR A 217 6.93 18.18 -4.56
C THR A 217 7.55 17.50 -3.33
N LEU A 218 7.20 17.94 -2.11
CA LEU A 218 7.63 17.29 -0.87
C LEU A 218 7.04 15.87 -0.75
N LEU A 219 5.78 15.67 -1.14
CA LEU A 219 5.14 14.35 -1.15
C LEU A 219 5.79 13.41 -2.18
N GLN A 220 6.14 13.91 -3.37
CA GLN A 220 6.91 13.12 -4.35
C GLN A 220 8.28 12.73 -3.78
N ALA A 221 8.96 13.64 -3.11
CA ALA A 221 10.25 13.39 -2.48
C ALA A 221 10.14 12.32 -1.37
N SER A 222 9.02 12.22 -0.68
CA SER A 222 8.80 11.15 0.30
C SER A 222 8.73 9.77 -0.36
N GLY A 223 8.17 9.66 -1.56
CA GLY A 223 8.23 8.45 -2.39
C GLY A 223 9.65 8.07 -2.84
N GLU A 224 10.59 9.03 -2.85
CA GLU A 224 12.02 8.82 -3.08
C GLU A 224 12.78 8.47 -1.79
N GLY A 225 12.10 8.45 -0.64
CA GLY A 225 12.66 8.12 0.66
C GLY A 225 13.08 9.33 1.51
N HIS A 226 12.78 10.54 1.08
CA HIS A 226 13.10 11.76 1.83
C HIS A 226 12.01 12.11 2.85
N THR A 227 12.37 12.58 4.03
CA THR A 227 11.41 13.17 4.98
C THR A 227 11.37 14.70 4.87
N TYR A 228 12.44 15.30 4.34
CA TYR A 228 12.52 16.73 4.00
C TYR A 228 13.32 16.91 2.70
N LEU A 229 13.26 18.10 2.15
CA LEU A 229 14.23 18.56 1.14
C LEU A 229 14.96 19.80 1.63
N PRO A 230 16.26 19.96 1.33
CA PRO A 230 16.91 21.25 1.43
C PRO A 230 16.24 22.25 0.49
N GLU A 231 16.21 23.52 0.91
CA GLU A 231 15.70 24.62 0.06
C GLU A 231 16.35 24.62 -1.33
N THR A 232 17.66 24.37 -1.37
CA THR A 232 18.46 24.29 -2.60
C THR A 232 18.02 23.18 -3.57
N GLU A 233 17.30 22.18 -3.10
CA GLU A 233 16.73 21.12 -3.94
C GLU A 233 15.22 21.29 -4.18
N LEU A 234 14.48 21.74 -3.17
CA LEU A 234 13.03 21.92 -3.27
C LEU A 234 12.68 23.02 -4.28
N THR A 235 13.34 24.18 -4.19
CA THR A 235 13.06 25.32 -5.06
C THR A 235 13.21 24.99 -6.55
N PRO A 236 14.33 24.40 -7.02
CA PRO A 236 14.45 24.02 -8.44
C PRO A 236 13.46 22.93 -8.87
N ARG A 237 13.16 21.94 -8.01
CA ARG A 237 12.19 20.88 -8.31
C ARG A 237 10.78 21.44 -8.47
N ALA A 238 10.35 22.31 -7.54
CA ALA A 238 9.03 22.95 -7.58
C ALA A 238 8.92 23.92 -8.76
N SER A 239 9.94 24.75 -9.03
CA SER A 239 10.00 25.66 -10.18
C SER A 239 9.85 24.92 -11.51
N LYS A 240 10.55 23.80 -11.66
CA LYS A 240 10.46 22.95 -12.86
C LYS A 240 9.09 22.29 -12.99
N LEU A 241 8.52 21.76 -11.90
CA LEU A 241 7.20 21.13 -11.90
C LEU A 241 6.11 22.12 -12.32
N LEU A 242 6.15 23.31 -11.74
CA LEU A 242 5.10 24.32 -11.87
C LEU A 242 5.31 25.26 -13.08
N ASN A 243 6.52 25.24 -13.65
CA ASN A 243 6.96 26.18 -14.68
C ASN A 243 6.84 27.65 -14.23
N VAL A 244 7.35 27.93 -13.02
CA VAL A 244 7.42 29.25 -12.40
C VAL A 244 8.85 29.58 -11.99
N THR A 245 9.14 30.85 -11.63
CA THR A 245 10.49 31.25 -11.17
C THR A 245 10.77 30.76 -9.76
N ALA A 246 12.06 30.65 -9.42
CA ALA A 246 12.50 30.31 -8.05
C ALA A 246 11.95 31.31 -7.02
N GLU A 247 11.98 32.60 -7.34
CA GLU A 247 11.48 33.68 -6.47
C GLU A 247 9.98 33.51 -6.15
N GLN A 248 9.16 33.07 -7.13
CA GLN A 248 7.75 32.81 -6.92
C GLN A 248 7.51 31.62 -5.97
N VAL A 249 8.39 30.62 -5.99
CA VAL A 249 8.35 29.48 -5.07
C VAL A 249 8.76 29.92 -3.66
N GLU A 250 9.90 30.57 -3.52
CA GLU A 250 10.49 30.98 -2.23
C GLU A 250 9.56 31.93 -1.45
N LYS A 251 8.86 32.81 -2.16
CA LYS A 251 7.87 33.72 -1.57
C LYS A 251 6.78 32.98 -0.80
N GLN A 252 6.43 31.74 -1.21
CA GLN A 252 5.34 30.99 -0.61
C GLN A 252 5.75 30.20 0.65
N TYR A 253 7.04 30.06 0.96
CA TYR A 253 7.50 29.28 2.10
C TYR A 253 7.01 29.83 3.44
N MET A 254 7.10 31.15 3.63
CA MET A 254 6.63 31.77 4.88
C MET A 254 5.12 31.62 5.08
N ASP A 255 4.33 31.79 4.03
CA ASP A 255 2.89 31.63 4.10
C ASP A 255 2.52 30.18 4.45
N LEU A 256 3.12 29.19 3.77
CA LEU A 256 2.93 27.78 4.07
C LEU A 256 3.38 27.40 5.50
N ALA A 257 4.43 28.05 6.02
CA ALA A 257 4.86 27.85 7.39
C ALA A 257 3.87 28.46 8.40
N ILE A 258 3.32 29.65 8.13
CA ILE A 258 2.26 30.27 8.93
C ILE A 258 1.00 29.41 8.93
N GLU A 259 0.64 28.83 7.79
CA GLU A 259 -0.47 27.86 7.65
C GLU A 259 -0.19 26.50 8.30
N ARG A 260 1.02 26.29 8.84
CA ARG A 260 1.48 25.03 9.45
C ARG A 260 1.44 23.82 8.50
N LYS A 261 1.52 24.06 7.20
CA LYS A 261 1.60 23.00 6.18
C LYS A 261 3.02 22.52 5.97
N ILE A 262 4.00 23.40 6.16
CA ILE A 262 5.43 23.08 6.15
C ILE A 262 6.11 23.56 7.42
N ILE A 263 7.27 22.97 7.71
CA ILE A 263 8.16 23.44 8.77
C ILE A 263 9.52 23.78 8.16
N LEU A 264 10.01 25.00 8.45
CA LEU A 264 11.33 25.48 8.07
C LEU A 264 12.27 25.27 9.26
N LYS A 265 13.22 24.35 9.16
CA LYS A 265 14.25 24.11 10.17
C LYS A 265 15.57 24.69 9.66
N GLN A 266 16.01 25.80 10.29
CA GLN A 266 17.29 26.42 9.96
C GLN A 266 18.44 25.59 10.54
N MET A 267 19.38 25.18 9.70
CA MET A 267 20.63 24.55 10.07
C MET A 267 21.79 25.52 9.75
N GLU A 268 23.00 25.20 10.21
CA GLU A 268 24.17 26.07 9.99
C GLU A 268 24.42 26.37 8.51
N ASP A 269 24.28 25.36 7.64
CA ASP A 269 24.65 25.46 6.22
C ASP A 269 23.44 25.50 5.27
N GLN A 270 22.21 25.20 5.75
CA GLN A 270 21.04 25.08 4.87
C GLN A 270 19.72 25.14 5.63
N THR A 271 18.65 25.54 4.93
CA THR A 271 17.27 25.43 5.40
C THR A 271 16.70 24.07 5.00
N GLN A 272 16.24 23.29 5.96
CA GLN A 272 15.51 22.04 5.75
C GLN A 272 14.01 22.36 5.70
N ILE A 273 13.34 21.93 4.63
CA ILE A 273 11.89 22.15 4.44
C ILE A 273 11.17 20.81 4.51
N TYR A 274 10.31 20.67 5.50
CA TYR A 274 9.50 19.49 5.75
C TYR A 274 8.04 19.74 5.41
N ALA A 275 7.33 18.74 4.88
CA ALA A 275 5.90 18.68 5.13
C ALA A 275 5.68 18.50 6.65
N ALA A 276 4.73 19.23 7.22
CA ALA A 276 4.57 19.28 8.68
C ALA A 276 4.34 17.88 9.29
N SER A 277 3.63 16.99 8.61
CA SER A 277 3.39 15.61 9.03
C SER A 277 4.70 14.85 9.29
N PHE A 278 5.65 14.89 8.36
CA PHE A 278 6.94 14.19 8.52
C PHE A 278 7.81 14.81 9.60
N TYR A 279 7.77 16.13 9.76
CA TYR A 279 8.47 16.81 10.85
C TYR A 279 8.02 16.27 12.21
N TYR A 280 6.71 16.23 12.44
CA TYR A 280 6.16 15.77 13.71
C TYR A 280 6.30 14.25 13.88
N MET A 281 6.21 13.46 12.82
CA MET A 281 6.50 12.03 12.89
C MET A 281 7.91 11.75 13.39
N GLU A 282 8.93 12.41 12.84
CA GLU A 282 10.31 12.23 13.30
C GLU A 282 10.52 12.73 14.74
N ALA A 283 9.98 13.89 15.07
CA ALA A 283 10.12 14.47 16.41
C ALA A 283 9.48 13.58 17.49
N ASN A 284 8.28 13.11 17.23
CA ASN A 284 7.57 12.21 18.14
C ASN A 284 8.24 10.84 18.22
N THR A 285 8.70 10.29 17.07
CA THR A 285 9.45 9.03 17.03
C THR A 285 10.70 9.11 17.90
N ALA A 286 11.49 10.19 17.78
CA ALA A 286 12.67 10.38 18.60
C ALA A 286 12.33 10.48 20.09
N THR A 287 11.27 11.21 20.45
CA THR A 287 10.80 11.34 21.83
C THR A 287 10.34 9.99 22.40
N MET A 288 9.57 9.22 21.66
CA MET A 288 9.07 7.91 22.10
C MET A 288 10.21 6.90 22.26
N LEU A 289 11.18 6.86 21.33
CA LEU A 289 12.37 6.02 21.45
C LEU A 289 13.18 6.36 22.71
N LYS A 290 13.39 7.64 23.00
CA LYS A 290 14.08 8.07 24.23
C LYS A 290 13.33 7.65 25.50
N ARG A 291 12.00 7.69 25.51
CA ARG A 291 11.18 7.26 26.64
C ARG A 291 11.23 5.75 26.87
N LEU A 292 11.36 4.95 25.81
CA LEU A 292 11.53 3.50 25.92
C LEU A 292 12.93 3.09 26.35
N ASN A 293 13.94 3.93 26.17
CA ASN A 293 15.34 3.62 26.48
C ASN A 293 15.63 3.74 27.99
N VAL A 294 14.95 2.91 28.76
CA VAL A 294 15.12 2.78 30.22
C VAL A 294 16.09 1.63 30.55
N SER A 295 16.75 1.70 31.69
CA SER A 295 17.66 0.65 32.15
C SER A 295 17.04 -0.13 33.30
N TYR A 296 17.28 -1.46 33.31
CA TYR A 296 16.86 -2.38 34.35
C TYR A 296 18.09 -2.91 35.10
N ASP A 297 18.04 -2.90 36.42
CA ASP A 297 19.14 -3.40 37.25
C ASP A 297 19.04 -4.92 37.42
N VAL A 298 19.72 -5.66 36.55
CA VAL A 298 19.81 -7.12 36.59
C VAL A 298 21.28 -7.54 36.58
N SER A 299 21.68 -8.41 37.51
CA SER A 299 23.09 -8.79 37.65
C SER A 299 23.58 -9.66 36.49
N ASP A 300 24.85 -9.45 36.08
CA ASP A 300 25.48 -10.27 35.03
C ASP A 300 25.48 -11.77 35.38
N ALA A 301 25.73 -12.08 36.62
CA ALA A 301 25.78 -13.48 37.08
C ALA A 301 24.44 -14.21 36.90
N GLU A 302 23.34 -13.52 37.16
CA GLU A 302 21.99 -14.08 36.98
C GLU A 302 21.67 -14.28 35.49
N ILE A 303 21.97 -13.29 34.64
CA ILE A 303 21.75 -13.38 33.19
C ILE A 303 22.60 -14.53 32.62
N GLU A 304 23.87 -14.60 32.96
CA GLU A 304 24.76 -15.68 32.48
C GLU A 304 24.34 -17.04 32.93
N GLN A 305 23.89 -17.19 34.19
CA GLN A 305 23.38 -18.45 34.68
C GLN A 305 22.19 -18.98 33.88
N ARG A 306 21.26 -18.07 33.53
CA ARG A 306 20.10 -18.41 32.70
C ARG A 306 20.50 -18.74 31.27
N ILE A 307 21.41 -17.96 30.66
CA ILE A 307 21.96 -18.24 29.34
C ILE A 307 22.58 -19.64 29.30
N ARG A 308 23.43 -20.01 30.27
CA ARG A 308 24.01 -21.34 30.34
C ARG A 308 22.95 -22.46 30.47
N GLY A 309 21.86 -22.17 31.18
CA GLY A 309 20.72 -23.10 31.28
C GLY A 309 20.03 -23.29 29.91
N ILE A 310 19.86 -22.24 29.12
CA ILE A 310 19.28 -22.26 27.76
C ILE A 310 20.23 -22.98 26.80
N GLU A 311 21.52 -22.68 26.82
CA GLU A 311 22.55 -23.33 26.01
C GLU A 311 22.59 -24.85 26.25
N LYS A 312 22.55 -25.28 27.54
CA LYS A 312 22.53 -26.66 27.89
C LYS A 312 21.29 -27.42 27.39
N LYS A 313 20.12 -26.76 27.39
CA LYS A 313 18.87 -27.34 26.88
C LYS A 313 18.82 -27.38 25.35
N SER A 314 19.34 -26.38 24.69
CA SER A 314 19.33 -26.27 23.22
C SER A 314 20.48 -27.00 22.53
N GLY A 315 21.54 -27.34 23.27
CA GLY A 315 22.77 -27.92 22.72
C GLY A 315 23.61 -26.96 21.89
N MET A 316 23.30 -25.67 21.91
CA MET A 316 23.99 -24.61 21.17
C MET A 316 24.73 -23.70 22.16
N MET A 317 25.92 -23.26 21.77
CA MET A 317 26.70 -22.26 22.52
C MET A 317 26.69 -20.95 21.78
N LEU A 318 26.43 -19.87 22.51
CA LEU A 318 26.48 -18.51 22.00
C LEU A 318 27.92 -18.00 21.96
N ASP A 319 28.18 -17.10 21.02
CA ASP A 319 29.43 -16.34 21.08
C ASP A 319 29.29 -15.09 21.96
N GLU A 320 30.41 -14.41 22.15
CA GLU A 320 30.50 -13.24 23.04
C GLU A 320 29.53 -12.11 22.62
N HIS A 321 29.40 -11.83 21.31
CA HIS A 321 28.47 -10.81 20.83
C HIS A 321 27.00 -11.23 21.00
N GLN A 322 26.68 -12.48 20.81
CA GLN A 322 25.33 -13.00 21.06
C GLN A 322 24.97 -12.96 22.55
N VAL A 323 25.92 -13.35 23.43
CA VAL A 323 25.74 -13.22 24.88
C VAL A 323 25.52 -11.76 25.26
N THR A 324 26.32 -10.84 24.70
CA THR A 324 26.14 -9.40 24.91
C THR A 324 24.75 -8.95 24.46
N ALA A 325 24.27 -9.39 23.31
CA ALA A 325 22.93 -9.03 22.82
C ALA A 325 21.81 -9.49 23.77
N VAL A 326 21.93 -10.70 24.36
CA VAL A 326 20.97 -11.18 25.36
C VAL A 326 21.04 -10.33 26.63
N LYS A 327 22.26 -10.01 27.12
CA LYS A 327 22.45 -9.15 28.31
C LYS A 327 21.82 -7.78 28.10
N GLU A 328 22.10 -7.15 26.96
CA GLU A 328 21.56 -5.83 26.62
C GLU A 328 20.04 -5.86 26.45
N ALA A 329 19.46 -6.95 25.89
CA ALA A 329 18.01 -7.11 25.78
C ALA A 329 17.33 -7.18 27.16
N VAL A 330 17.98 -7.80 28.14
CA VAL A 330 17.44 -7.91 29.50
C VAL A 330 17.56 -6.59 30.26
N ARG A 331 18.65 -5.83 30.03
CA ARG A 331 18.97 -4.62 30.79
C ARG A 331 18.36 -3.36 30.24
N ASN A 332 17.96 -3.33 29.00
CA ASN A 332 17.49 -2.10 28.36
C ASN A 332 16.06 -2.25 27.82
N GLY A 333 15.32 -1.17 27.90
CA GLY A 333 13.99 -1.06 27.30
C GLY A 333 14.02 -0.90 25.78
N LEU A 334 15.15 -0.46 25.22
CA LEU A 334 15.36 -0.33 23.78
C LEU A 334 16.72 -0.93 23.38
N LEU A 335 16.70 -1.85 22.43
CA LEU A 335 17.91 -2.47 21.89
C LEU A 335 17.83 -2.59 20.38
N VAL A 336 18.93 -2.31 19.69
CA VAL A 336 19.11 -2.64 18.27
C VAL A 336 20.13 -3.77 18.12
N ILE A 337 19.75 -4.83 17.38
CA ILE A 337 20.65 -5.90 16.99
C ILE A 337 20.82 -5.88 15.47
N THR A 338 22.03 -5.69 14.99
CA THR A 338 22.31 -5.66 13.55
C THR A 338 23.41 -6.65 13.17
N GLY A 339 23.30 -7.21 11.97
CA GLY A 339 24.30 -8.15 11.45
C GLY A 339 23.92 -8.70 10.09
N GLY A 340 24.90 -9.13 9.32
CA GLY A 340 24.72 -9.73 7.99
C GLY A 340 24.17 -11.17 8.04
N PRO A 341 24.07 -11.84 6.89
CA PRO A 341 23.68 -13.23 6.82
C PRO A 341 24.72 -14.13 7.52
N GLY A 342 24.25 -15.20 8.16
CA GLY A 342 25.12 -16.16 8.84
C GLY A 342 25.73 -15.70 10.16
N THR A 343 25.38 -14.51 10.67
CA THR A 343 25.91 -13.98 11.96
C THR A 343 25.12 -14.44 13.18
N GLY A 344 24.09 -15.27 12.99
CA GLY A 344 23.35 -15.87 14.08
C GLY A 344 22.27 -14.98 14.69
N LYS A 345 21.72 -13.99 13.97
CA LYS A 345 20.58 -13.16 14.42
C LYS A 345 19.43 -14.02 14.95
N THR A 346 19.00 -15.02 14.19
CA THR A 346 17.89 -15.90 14.56
C THR A 346 18.18 -16.68 15.85
N THR A 347 19.43 -17.18 16.03
CA THR A 347 19.84 -17.88 17.25
C THR A 347 19.78 -16.94 18.45
N THR A 348 20.22 -15.70 18.27
CA THR A 348 20.17 -14.65 19.31
C THR A 348 18.71 -14.34 19.69
N ILE A 349 17.85 -14.12 18.70
CA ILE A 349 16.41 -13.88 18.91
C ILE A 349 15.79 -15.04 19.69
N ASN A 350 16.05 -16.29 19.27
CA ASN A 350 15.53 -17.49 19.95
C ASN A 350 15.98 -17.56 21.42
N THR A 351 17.22 -17.20 21.69
CA THR A 351 17.73 -17.20 23.07
C THR A 351 17.06 -16.10 23.89
N ILE A 352 16.85 -14.91 23.33
CA ILE A 352 16.14 -13.81 23.98
C ILE A 352 14.69 -14.20 24.28
N ILE A 353 14.00 -14.81 23.33
CA ILE A 353 12.63 -15.31 23.52
C ILE A 353 12.60 -16.32 24.68
N ARG A 354 13.49 -17.32 24.66
CA ARG A 354 13.54 -18.33 25.71
C ARG A 354 13.87 -17.75 27.09
N TYR A 355 14.72 -16.72 27.11
CA TYR A 355 15.04 -16.01 28.35
C TYR A 355 13.79 -15.36 28.95
N PHE A 356 13.05 -14.60 28.17
CA PHE A 356 11.85 -13.90 28.64
C PHE A 356 10.66 -14.83 28.87
N GLU A 357 10.54 -15.92 28.12
CA GLU A 357 9.57 -16.99 28.39
C GLU A 357 9.77 -17.61 29.81
N LEU A 358 11.04 -17.81 30.22
CA LEU A 358 11.36 -18.30 31.56
C LEU A 358 11.02 -17.29 32.67
N GLU A 359 10.89 -16.00 32.32
CA GLU A 359 10.42 -14.95 33.23
C GLU A 359 8.90 -14.81 33.24
N GLY A 360 8.20 -15.55 32.36
CA GLY A 360 6.74 -15.49 32.24
C GLY A 360 6.22 -14.22 31.59
N LEU A 361 7.05 -13.54 30.77
CA LEU A 361 6.71 -12.31 30.08
C LEU A 361 5.94 -12.61 28.78
N GLU A 362 5.00 -11.72 28.44
CA GLU A 362 4.24 -11.76 27.18
C GLU A 362 5.10 -11.19 26.04
N ILE A 363 5.36 -12.02 25.01
CA ILE A 363 6.28 -11.68 23.92
C ILE A 363 5.53 -11.61 22.61
N PHE A 364 5.61 -10.46 21.93
CA PHE A 364 5.09 -10.27 20.58
C PHE A 364 6.22 -10.23 19.56
N LEU A 365 6.06 -11.01 18.48
CA LEU A 365 7.00 -11.04 17.37
C LEU A 365 6.38 -10.40 16.13
N ALA A 366 7.13 -9.53 15.48
CA ALA A 366 6.67 -8.87 14.28
C ALA A 366 7.74 -8.72 13.19
N ALA A 367 7.28 -8.56 11.95
CA ALA A 367 8.12 -8.19 10.82
C ALA A 367 7.33 -7.28 9.85
N PRO A 368 7.99 -6.49 8.98
CA PRO A 368 7.30 -5.58 8.05
C PRO A 368 6.46 -6.30 6.98
N THR A 369 6.83 -7.53 6.59
CA THR A 369 6.17 -8.29 5.52
C THR A 369 5.67 -9.64 6.01
N GLY A 370 4.62 -10.18 5.33
CA GLY A 370 4.06 -11.49 5.64
C GLY A 370 5.08 -12.62 5.55
N ARG A 371 5.94 -12.60 4.53
CA ARG A 371 7.01 -13.60 4.36
C ARG A 371 8.06 -13.55 5.46
N ALA A 372 8.47 -12.36 5.88
CA ALA A 372 9.41 -12.22 6.98
C ALA A 372 8.78 -12.68 8.30
N ALA A 373 7.52 -12.34 8.57
CA ALA A 373 6.79 -12.81 9.75
C ALA A 373 6.66 -14.34 9.77
N LYS A 374 6.28 -14.94 8.64
CA LYS A 374 6.21 -16.39 8.51
C LYS A 374 7.56 -17.06 8.81
N ARG A 375 8.63 -16.58 8.17
CA ARG A 375 9.99 -17.08 8.42
C ARG A 375 10.36 -16.98 9.89
N MET A 376 10.02 -15.86 10.53
CA MET A 376 10.24 -15.67 11.95
C MET A 376 9.47 -16.71 12.77
N SER A 377 8.20 -17.00 12.44
CA SER A 377 7.43 -18.05 13.10
C SER A 377 8.03 -19.44 12.91
N GLU A 378 8.43 -19.79 11.68
CA GLU A 378 9.03 -21.10 11.37
C GLU A 378 10.37 -21.33 12.13
N THR A 379 11.17 -20.26 12.26
CA THR A 379 12.50 -20.37 12.86
C THR A 379 12.51 -20.25 14.38
N THR A 380 11.53 -19.56 14.95
CA THR A 380 11.42 -19.38 16.42
C THR A 380 10.48 -20.39 17.07
N GLY A 381 9.51 -20.91 16.32
CA GLY A 381 8.41 -21.72 16.85
C GLY A 381 7.33 -20.91 17.58
N PHE A 382 7.40 -19.56 17.54
CA PHE A 382 6.41 -18.64 18.10
C PHE A 382 5.66 -17.93 16.99
N GLU A 383 4.39 -17.58 17.23
CA GLU A 383 3.61 -16.82 16.26
C GLU A 383 4.21 -15.43 16.06
N ALA A 384 4.58 -15.10 14.82
CA ALA A 384 4.98 -13.77 14.41
C ALA A 384 3.95 -13.21 13.42
N ARG A 385 3.68 -11.93 13.51
CA ARG A 385 2.69 -11.22 12.67
C ARG A 385 3.37 -10.10 11.87
N THR A 386 2.72 -9.62 10.83
CA THR A 386 3.16 -8.36 10.24
C THR A 386 2.92 -7.22 11.24
N VAL A 387 3.79 -6.18 11.22
CA VAL A 387 3.58 -4.99 12.05
C VAL A 387 2.18 -4.41 11.83
N HIS A 388 1.72 -4.35 10.59
CA HIS A 388 0.37 -3.88 10.26
C HIS A 388 -0.73 -4.72 10.92
N ARG A 389 -0.60 -6.06 10.90
CA ARG A 389 -1.58 -6.95 11.53
C ARG A 389 -1.51 -6.88 13.07
N MET A 390 -0.32 -6.70 13.61
CA MET A 390 -0.15 -6.50 15.06
C MET A 390 -0.80 -5.21 15.54
N LEU A 391 -0.79 -4.16 14.72
CA LEU A 391 -1.41 -2.87 15.00
C LEU A 391 -2.92 -2.85 14.67
N GLU A 392 -3.49 -3.95 14.19
CA GLU A 392 -4.92 -4.09 13.88
C GLU A 392 -5.42 -2.96 12.96
N LEU A 393 -4.98 -3.00 11.70
CA LEU A 393 -5.40 -1.99 10.72
C LEU A 393 -6.91 -2.10 10.47
N ASN A 394 -7.65 -1.06 10.83
CA ASN A 394 -9.07 -0.95 10.53
C ASN A 394 -9.28 -0.71 9.04
N GLY A 395 -9.86 -1.69 8.37
CA GLY A 395 -10.44 -1.53 7.04
C GLY A 395 -11.79 -0.81 7.10
N GLY A 396 -11.85 0.35 7.75
CA GLY A 396 -13.09 1.13 7.84
C GLY A 396 -13.62 1.49 6.47
N ALA A 397 -14.94 1.46 6.31
CA ALA A 397 -15.68 1.78 5.09
C ALA A 397 -15.51 3.25 4.62
N GLU A 398 -14.80 4.07 5.38
CA GLU A 398 -14.51 5.47 5.09
C GLU A 398 -12.99 5.68 5.09
N GLY A 399 -12.32 5.44 4.00
CA GLY A 399 -10.98 5.93 3.55
C GLY A 399 -9.89 6.37 4.53
N SER A 400 -10.16 6.51 5.82
CA SER A 400 -9.20 6.83 6.88
C SER A 400 -8.71 5.55 7.56
N GLY A 401 -7.84 4.80 6.88
CA GLY A 401 -7.18 3.62 7.42
C GLY A 401 -6.26 3.96 8.59
N GLY A 402 -6.82 4.06 9.80
CA GLY A 402 -6.08 4.17 11.05
C GLY A 402 -5.81 2.78 11.65
N PHE A 403 -4.78 2.67 12.46
CA PHE A 403 -4.55 1.49 13.30
C PHE A 403 -5.45 1.55 14.54
N GLU A 404 -6.01 0.41 14.97
CA GLU A 404 -6.78 0.32 16.22
C GLU A 404 -5.88 0.38 17.46
N ARG A 405 -4.62 -0.08 17.30
CA ARG A 405 -3.62 -0.02 18.35
C ARG A 405 -2.86 1.29 18.28
N ASP A 406 -3.00 2.08 19.33
CA ASP A 406 -2.35 3.39 19.49
C ASP A 406 -2.17 3.72 20.99
N GLU A 407 -1.93 4.97 21.32
CA GLU A 407 -1.73 5.45 22.70
C GLU A 407 -2.98 5.22 23.61
N SER A 408 -4.19 5.19 23.02
CA SER A 408 -5.43 4.96 23.74
C SER A 408 -5.79 3.48 23.89
N ASN A 409 -5.23 2.63 23.02
CA ASN A 409 -5.44 1.19 22.99
C ASN A 409 -4.10 0.47 22.71
N PRO A 410 -3.12 0.50 23.64
CA PRO A 410 -1.79 -0.03 23.40
C PRO A 410 -1.76 -1.55 23.31
N LEU A 411 -0.64 -2.06 22.79
CA LEU A 411 -0.34 -3.48 22.77
C LEU A 411 -0.11 -4.00 24.19
N GLU A 412 -0.74 -5.12 24.52
CA GLU A 412 -0.59 -5.79 25.81
C GLU A 412 0.60 -6.76 25.76
N ALA A 413 1.83 -6.23 25.67
CA ALA A 413 3.05 -7.01 25.58
C ALA A 413 4.12 -6.45 26.52
N ASP A 414 4.90 -7.35 27.15
CA ASP A 414 6.07 -7.00 27.93
C ASP A 414 7.32 -6.82 27.08
N VAL A 415 7.39 -7.59 25.98
CA VAL A 415 8.51 -7.57 25.05
C VAL A 415 7.98 -7.62 23.62
N ILE A 416 8.48 -6.71 22.79
CA ILE A 416 8.19 -6.69 21.35
C ILE A 416 9.51 -6.84 20.60
N ILE A 417 9.59 -7.83 19.71
CA ILE A 417 10.76 -8.05 18.85
C ILE A 417 10.32 -7.85 17.41
N VAL A 418 10.97 -6.92 16.72
CA VAL A 418 10.70 -6.62 15.31
C VAL A 418 11.92 -6.97 14.48
N ASP A 419 11.78 -7.92 13.56
CA ASP A 419 12.84 -8.31 12.61
C ASP A 419 12.68 -7.57 11.27
N GLU A 420 13.70 -7.64 10.42
CA GLU A 420 13.79 -6.98 9.10
C GLU A 420 13.56 -5.46 9.17
N MET A 421 14.11 -4.81 10.19
CA MET A 421 13.96 -3.37 10.45
C MET A 421 14.50 -2.47 9.35
N SER A 422 15.35 -2.97 8.44
CA SER A 422 15.79 -2.23 7.25
C SER A 422 14.65 -1.80 6.34
N MET A 423 13.50 -2.50 6.39
CA MET A 423 12.32 -2.25 5.58
C MET A 423 11.30 -1.29 6.24
N VAL A 424 11.49 -0.94 7.52
CA VAL A 424 10.57 -0.09 8.27
C VAL A 424 10.87 1.39 7.99
N ASP A 425 9.88 2.11 7.48
CA ASP A 425 9.95 3.56 7.26
C ASP A 425 9.51 4.36 8.50
N ILE A 426 9.58 5.68 8.40
CA ILE A 426 9.26 6.55 9.54
C ILE A 426 7.77 6.48 9.92
N SER A 427 6.87 6.29 8.95
CA SER A 427 5.43 6.25 9.19
C SER A 427 5.04 4.98 9.96
N LEU A 428 5.58 3.83 9.53
CA LEU A 428 5.32 2.56 10.19
C LEU A 428 5.96 2.52 11.59
N MET A 429 7.19 3.07 11.74
CA MET A 429 7.86 3.17 13.04
C MET A 429 7.09 4.07 14.00
N TYR A 430 6.61 5.21 13.53
CA TYR A 430 5.79 6.12 14.33
C TYR A 430 4.51 5.44 14.83
N SER A 431 3.81 4.74 13.93
CA SER A 431 2.58 4.02 14.28
C SER A 431 2.84 2.89 15.29
N LEU A 432 3.93 2.15 15.11
CA LEU A 432 4.35 1.10 16.05
C LEU A 432 4.61 1.67 17.44
N LEU A 433 5.39 2.75 17.52
CA LEU A 433 5.76 3.37 18.81
C LEU A 433 4.54 3.95 19.55
N LYS A 434 3.55 4.47 18.84
CA LYS A 434 2.29 4.92 19.44
C LYS A 434 1.54 3.83 20.19
N ALA A 435 1.65 2.59 19.72
CA ALA A 435 0.99 1.44 20.31
C ALA A 435 1.80 0.76 21.45
N ILE A 436 3.01 1.25 21.77
CA ILE A 436 3.88 0.67 22.77
C ILE A 436 3.84 1.47 24.07
N SER A 437 3.50 0.80 25.16
CA SER A 437 3.51 1.41 26.50
C SER A 437 4.91 1.58 27.05
N VAL A 438 5.12 2.59 27.89
CA VAL A 438 6.35 2.74 28.64
C VAL A 438 6.51 1.56 29.60
N GLY A 439 7.68 0.92 29.58
CA GLY A 439 7.94 -0.29 30.36
C GLY A 439 7.99 -1.57 29.50
N THR A 440 7.39 -1.54 28.30
CA THR A 440 7.58 -2.62 27.30
C THR A 440 9.00 -2.55 26.72
N ARG A 441 9.67 -3.68 26.63
CA ARG A 441 10.98 -3.78 25.96
C ARG A 441 10.80 -3.87 24.45
N LEU A 442 11.48 -3.03 23.70
CA LEU A 442 11.49 -3.01 22.24
C LEU A 442 12.86 -3.44 21.71
N ILE A 443 12.89 -4.54 20.99
CA ILE A 443 14.10 -5.10 20.37
C ILE A 443 13.94 -5.01 18.85
N LEU A 444 14.78 -4.22 18.22
CA LEU A 444 14.80 -3.97 16.79
C LEU A 444 15.92 -4.77 16.15
N VAL A 445 15.59 -5.69 15.25
CA VAL A 445 16.56 -6.57 14.58
C VAL A 445 16.58 -6.29 13.08
N GLY A 446 17.76 -6.24 12.48
CA GLY A 446 17.86 -6.02 11.04
C GLY A 446 19.29 -6.04 10.52
N ASP A 447 19.42 -5.82 9.23
CA ASP A 447 20.71 -5.70 8.55
C ASP A 447 20.81 -4.31 7.92
N VAL A 448 21.63 -3.44 8.53
CA VAL A 448 21.82 -2.06 8.09
C VAL A 448 22.45 -1.93 6.70
N ASN A 449 23.07 -3.00 6.19
CA ASN A 449 23.75 -3.03 4.89
C ASN A 449 22.81 -3.45 3.75
N GLN A 450 21.62 -3.95 4.06
CA GLN A 450 20.58 -4.20 3.06
C GLN A 450 20.00 -2.87 2.52
N LEU A 451 19.19 -2.98 1.49
CA LEU A 451 18.47 -1.82 0.94
C LEU A 451 17.57 -1.19 2.03
N PRO A 452 17.48 0.13 2.08
CA PRO A 452 16.57 0.81 3.01
C PRO A 452 15.10 0.57 2.61
N SER A 453 14.18 1.01 3.48
CA SER A 453 12.73 0.99 3.24
C SER A 453 12.35 1.67 1.91
N VAL A 454 11.24 1.28 1.31
CA VAL A 454 10.70 1.99 0.14
C VAL A 454 10.16 3.36 0.55
N GLY A 455 9.50 3.44 1.71
CA GLY A 455 8.97 4.68 2.26
C GLY A 455 10.02 5.63 2.85
N PRO A 456 9.59 6.80 3.35
CA PRO A 456 10.47 7.89 3.76
C PRO A 456 11.26 7.58 5.04
N GLY A 457 12.46 8.15 5.09
CA GLY A 457 13.39 8.01 6.22
C GLY A 457 14.35 6.83 6.10
N SER A 458 15.24 6.73 7.06
CA SER A 458 16.25 5.67 7.20
C SER A 458 16.32 5.18 8.64
N VAL A 459 15.17 4.78 9.19
CA VAL A 459 14.95 4.57 10.64
C VAL A 459 16.05 3.75 11.30
N LEU A 460 16.32 2.53 10.83
CA LEU A 460 17.34 1.66 11.43
C LEU A 460 18.74 2.32 11.42
N ARG A 461 19.12 2.91 10.29
CA ARG A 461 20.43 3.58 10.15
C ARG A 461 20.52 4.79 11.03
N ASP A 462 19.47 5.62 11.07
CA ASP A 462 19.42 6.84 11.87
C ASP A 462 19.54 6.53 13.36
N ILE A 463 18.85 5.49 13.85
CA ILE A 463 18.94 5.03 15.23
C ILE A 463 20.37 4.58 15.55
N ILE A 464 20.97 3.75 14.69
CA ILE A 464 22.35 3.26 14.88
C ILE A 464 23.36 4.43 14.90
N GLN A 465 23.26 5.36 13.93
CA GLN A 465 24.19 6.50 13.81
C GLN A 465 24.00 7.57 14.88
N SER A 466 22.85 7.61 15.51
CA SER A 466 22.58 8.56 16.59
C SER A 466 23.34 8.22 17.87
N HIS A 467 23.68 6.95 18.08
CA HIS A 467 24.24 6.42 19.34
C HIS A 467 23.34 6.72 20.58
N ALA A 468 22.05 6.95 20.36
CA ALA A 468 21.09 7.30 21.41
C ALA A 468 20.54 6.08 22.16
N CYS A 469 20.79 4.87 21.68
CA CYS A 469 20.40 3.61 22.33
C CYS A 469 21.50 2.56 22.18
N ASN A 470 21.34 1.44 22.89
CA ASN A 470 22.29 0.33 22.80
C ASN A 470 22.15 -0.40 21.45
N VAL A 471 23.29 -0.61 20.81
CA VAL A 471 23.41 -1.29 19.53
C VAL A 471 24.41 -2.42 19.65
N VAL A 472 23.99 -3.64 19.33
CA VAL A 472 24.87 -4.81 19.29
C VAL A 472 25.05 -5.23 17.82
N MET A 473 26.30 -5.23 17.36
CA MET A 473 26.68 -5.67 16.03
C MET A 473 27.17 -7.11 16.05
N LEU A 474 26.43 -8.01 15.39
CA LEU A 474 26.84 -9.40 15.21
C LEU A 474 27.74 -9.49 13.97
N THR A 475 29.03 -9.64 14.17
CA THR A 475 30.04 -9.62 13.09
C THR A 475 30.61 -10.99 12.77
N LYS A 476 30.51 -11.96 13.69
CA LYS A 476 31.08 -13.28 13.54
C LYS A 476 30.23 -14.17 12.61
N ILE A 477 30.84 -14.69 11.57
CA ILE A 477 30.25 -15.70 10.70
C ILE A 477 30.47 -17.06 11.33
N PHE A 478 29.38 -17.79 11.58
CA PHE A 478 29.48 -19.13 12.18
C PHE A 478 30.01 -20.18 11.20
N ARG A 479 30.65 -21.22 11.75
CA ARG A 479 31.33 -22.26 10.95
C ARG A 479 30.42 -22.92 9.91
N GLN A 480 29.17 -23.20 10.22
CA GLN A 480 28.20 -23.73 9.24
C GLN A 480 27.91 -22.76 8.11
N ALA A 481 27.87 -21.47 8.42
CA ALA A 481 27.64 -20.40 7.44
C ALA A 481 28.91 -20.08 6.61
N SER A 482 30.11 -20.28 7.19
CA SER A 482 31.38 -20.05 6.48
C SER A 482 31.70 -21.08 5.40
N THR A 483 30.95 -22.18 5.31
CA THR A 483 31.06 -23.14 4.20
C THR A 483 30.24 -22.74 2.98
N SER A 484 29.37 -21.75 3.10
CA SER A 484 28.57 -21.21 2.00
C SER A 484 29.29 -20.02 1.37
N ASP A 485 29.62 -20.12 0.09
CA ASP A 485 30.19 -19.02 -0.66
C ASP A 485 29.18 -17.87 -0.89
N ILE A 486 27.89 -18.15 -0.86
CA ILE A 486 26.85 -17.09 -0.85
C ILE A 486 27.09 -16.14 0.32
N ILE A 487 27.30 -16.67 1.52
CA ILE A 487 27.49 -15.88 2.74
C ILE A 487 28.85 -15.19 2.73
N VAL A 488 29.92 -15.94 2.44
CA VAL A 488 31.28 -15.40 2.37
C VAL A 488 31.37 -14.28 1.33
N ASN A 489 30.82 -14.49 0.14
CA ASN A 489 30.84 -13.48 -0.93
C ASN A 489 29.92 -12.30 -0.62
N ALA A 490 28.78 -12.50 0.06
CA ALA A 490 27.96 -11.39 0.53
C ALA A 490 28.74 -10.47 1.49
N HIS A 491 29.51 -11.03 2.42
CA HIS A 491 30.37 -10.25 3.31
C HIS A 491 31.50 -9.55 2.54
N LYS A 492 32.15 -10.22 1.58
CA LYS A 492 33.16 -9.58 0.72
C LYS A 492 32.57 -8.41 -0.08
N ILE A 493 31.40 -8.63 -0.70
CA ILE A 493 30.68 -7.56 -1.41
C ILE A 493 30.43 -6.38 -0.48
N ASN A 494 29.93 -6.64 0.72
CA ASN A 494 29.64 -5.59 1.71
C ASN A 494 30.87 -4.78 2.11
N HIS A 495 32.03 -5.44 2.28
CA HIS A 495 33.30 -4.77 2.60
C HIS A 495 33.99 -4.15 1.36
N GLY A 496 33.48 -4.38 0.15
CA GLY A 496 34.10 -3.89 -1.08
C GLY A 496 35.31 -4.71 -1.52
N GLU A 497 35.41 -5.94 -1.03
CA GLU A 497 36.47 -6.87 -1.34
C GLU A 497 36.21 -7.60 -2.65
N GLU A 498 37.25 -8.06 -3.30
CA GLU A 498 37.15 -8.79 -4.56
C GLU A 498 36.57 -10.19 -4.35
N VAL A 499 35.61 -10.55 -5.21
CA VAL A 499 34.99 -11.89 -5.26
C VAL A 499 35.61 -12.71 -6.40
N ILE A 500 36.03 -13.94 -6.09
CA ILE A 500 36.58 -14.86 -7.08
C ILE A 500 35.44 -15.49 -7.89
N LEU A 501 35.48 -15.32 -9.23
CA LEU A 501 34.42 -15.76 -10.15
C LEU A 501 34.91 -16.95 -11.01
N ASP A 502 35.46 -18.00 -10.37
CA ASP A 502 36.04 -19.18 -11.04
C ASP A 502 35.06 -20.36 -11.20
N ASN A 503 33.81 -20.20 -10.64
CA ASN A 503 32.76 -21.22 -10.67
C ASN A 503 33.13 -22.57 -10.03
N LYS A 504 34.08 -22.58 -9.08
CA LYS A 504 34.41 -23.77 -8.27
C LYS A 504 33.56 -23.89 -7.00
N SER A 505 32.76 -22.88 -6.73
CA SER A 505 31.82 -22.86 -5.61
C SER A 505 30.75 -23.95 -5.75
N MET A 506 30.17 -24.31 -4.60
CA MET A 506 29.03 -25.24 -4.55
C MET A 506 27.68 -24.52 -4.61
N ASP A 507 27.64 -23.21 -4.37
CA ASP A 507 26.38 -22.44 -4.21
C ASP A 507 26.43 -21.04 -4.81
N PHE A 508 27.59 -20.58 -5.33
CA PHE A 508 27.77 -19.27 -5.93
C PHE A 508 28.40 -19.35 -7.31
N PHE A 509 27.67 -18.92 -8.35
CA PHE A 509 28.13 -19.04 -9.74
C PHE A 509 28.04 -17.72 -10.48
N PHE A 510 28.98 -17.47 -11.40
CA PHE A 510 28.98 -16.32 -12.31
C PHE A 510 29.18 -16.75 -13.75
N LEU A 511 28.17 -16.58 -14.60
CA LEU A 511 28.21 -16.93 -16.01
C LEU A 511 28.44 -15.66 -16.85
N LYS A 512 29.68 -15.51 -17.39
CA LYS A 512 30.07 -14.33 -18.17
C LYS A 512 29.29 -14.28 -19.48
N ARG A 513 28.47 -13.28 -19.69
CA ARG A 513 27.69 -13.00 -20.90
C ARG A 513 27.58 -11.49 -21.09
N TYR A 514 27.57 -11.04 -22.36
CA TYR A 514 27.65 -9.60 -22.69
C TYR A 514 26.48 -9.11 -23.55
N ASP A 515 25.63 -10.03 -24.00
CA ASP A 515 24.47 -9.74 -24.83
C ASP A 515 23.18 -10.07 -24.08
N ALA A 516 22.20 -9.16 -24.18
CA ALA A 516 20.94 -9.26 -23.40
C ALA A 516 20.13 -10.52 -23.77
N ASP A 517 20.04 -10.86 -25.06
CA ASP A 517 19.24 -11.99 -25.51
C ASP A 517 19.93 -13.32 -25.16
N VAL A 518 21.27 -13.37 -25.22
CA VAL A 518 22.05 -14.50 -24.72
C VAL A 518 21.86 -14.67 -23.21
N ILE A 519 21.90 -13.58 -22.44
CA ILE A 519 21.64 -13.62 -21.00
C ILE A 519 20.25 -14.19 -20.72
N ILE A 520 19.21 -13.70 -21.39
CA ILE A 520 17.84 -14.16 -21.21
C ILE A 520 17.70 -15.66 -21.54
N ASN A 521 18.34 -16.13 -22.62
CA ASN A 521 18.31 -17.56 -22.96
C ASN A 521 19.00 -18.43 -21.90
N VAL A 522 20.12 -17.97 -21.33
CA VAL A 522 20.79 -18.67 -20.23
C VAL A 522 19.91 -18.67 -18.99
N VAL A 523 19.28 -17.54 -18.63
CA VAL A 523 18.33 -17.45 -17.51
C VAL A 523 17.19 -18.46 -17.69
N LEU A 524 16.59 -18.56 -18.89
CA LEU A 524 15.54 -19.53 -19.19
C LEU A 524 16.00 -20.98 -18.96
N GLN A 525 17.19 -21.34 -19.43
CA GLN A 525 17.73 -22.69 -19.20
C GLN A 525 17.98 -22.97 -17.73
N LEU A 526 18.47 -21.98 -16.98
CA LEU A 526 18.72 -22.11 -15.56
C LEU A 526 17.43 -22.36 -14.78
N ILE A 527 16.40 -21.53 -14.97
CA ILE A 527 15.15 -21.61 -14.20
C ILE A 527 14.27 -22.79 -14.59
N LYS A 528 14.30 -23.22 -15.87
CA LYS A 528 13.45 -24.31 -16.37
C LYS A 528 14.04 -25.69 -16.13
N GLN A 529 15.36 -25.84 -16.20
CA GLN A 529 15.99 -27.17 -16.26
C GLN A 529 17.08 -27.40 -15.23
N LYS A 530 18.03 -26.45 -15.06
CA LYS A 530 19.25 -26.67 -14.30
C LYS A 530 19.05 -26.49 -12.79
N LEU A 531 18.59 -25.33 -12.38
CA LEU A 531 18.46 -24.98 -10.96
C LEU A 531 17.39 -25.79 -10.22
N PRO A 532 16.19 -26.08 -10.80
CA PRO A 532 15.21 -26.90 -10.10
C PRO A 532 15.76 -28.24 -9.65
N LYS A 533 16.53 -28.93 -10.53
CA LYS A 533 17.19 -30.18 -10.20
C LYS A 533 18.35 -30.03 -9.21
N PHE A 534 19.07 -28.91 -9.30
CA PHE A 534 20.23 -28.64 -8.46
C PHE A 534 19.86 -28.34 -7.00
N VAL A 535 18.77 -27.60 -6.77
CA VAL A 535 18.35 -27.22 -5.41
C VAL A 535 17.18 -28.03 -4.88
N ASP A 536 16.70 -29.03 -5.63
CA ASP A 536 15.51 -29.84 -5.32
C ASP A 536 14.27 -28.95 -5.05
N ALA A 537 13.85 -28.25 -6.11
CA ALA A 537 12.74 -27.31 -6.07
C ALA A 537 11.99 -27.28 -7.41
N THR A 538 10.83 -26.62 -7.46
CA THR A 538 10.10 -26.43 -8.71
C THR A 538 10.65 -25.23 -9.50
N PRO A 539 10.41 -25.12 -10.81
CA PRO A 539 10.78 -23.93 -11.58
C PRO A 539 10.16 -22.63 -11.03
N TYR A 540 8.99 -22.71 -10.38
CA TYR A 540 8.33 -21.55 -9.77
C TYR A 540 8.99 -21.07 -8.48
N ASP A 541 9.77 -21.94 -7.80
CA ASP A 541 10.52 -21.59 -6.60
C ASP A 541 11.83 -20.85 -6.90
N ILE A 542 12.28 -20.90 -8.16
CA ILE A 542 13.46 -20.18 -8.60
C ILE A 542 13.07 -18.74 -8.93
N GLN A 543 13.79 -17.76 -8.39
CA GLN A 543 13.45 -16.36 -8.59
C GLN A 543 14.49 -15.63 -9.42
N VAL A 544 14.03 -14.93 -10.46
CA VAL A 544 14.87 -13.99 -11.21
C VAL A 544 14.78 -12.62 -10.56
N LEU A 545 15.92 -12.06 -10.17
CA LEU A 545 16.04 -10.75 -9.54
C LEU A 545 16.80 -9.78 -10.43
N THR A 546 16.18 -8.68 -10.81
CA THR A 546 16.81 -7.66 -11.67
C THR A 546 16.88 -6.29 -10.98
N PRO A 547 17.91 -5.49 -11.25
CA PRO A 547 18.01 -4.13 -10.71
C PRO A 547 16.90 -3.19 -11.16
N MET A 548 16.35 -3.39 -12.36
CA MET A 548 15.54 -2.41 -13.06
C MET A 548 14.14 -2.92 -13.40
N ARG A 549 13.17 -2.00 -13.42
CA ARG A 549 11.82 -2.28 -13.92
C ARG A 549 11.74 -2.29 -15.44
N LYS A 550 12.38 -1.30 -16.08
CA LYS A 550 12.42 -1.10 -17.54
C LYS A 550 13.82 -1.33 -18.09
N GLY A 551 13.93 -1.57 -19.40
CA GLY A 551 15.18 -1.76 -20.10
C GLY A 551 15.40 -3.19 -20.60
N LEU A 552 16.58 -3.47 -21.15
CA LEU A 552 16.90 -4.74 -21.83
C LEU A 552 16.76 -5.97 -20.92
N LEU A 553 17.12 -5.83 -19.64
CA LEU A 553 16.97 -6.85 -18.60
C LEU A 553 16.00 -6.41 -17.50
N GLY A 554 15.06 -5.51 -17.81
CA GLY A 554 14.04 -5.04 -16.88
C GLY A 554 12.92 -6.04 -16.66
N VAL A 555 12.24 -5.93 -15.53
CA VAL A 555 11.11 -6.80 -15.10
C VAL A 555 10.06 -6.94 -16.19
N GLU A 556 9.64 -5.82 -16.81
CA GLU A 556 8.57 -5.81 -17.81
C GLU A 556 8.91 -6.70 -19.02
N ARG A 557 10.12 -6.54 -19.57
CA ARG A 557 10.58 -7.37 -20.70
C ARG A 557 10.81 -8.81 -20.29
N LEU A 558 11.48 -9.03 -19.16
CA LEU A 558 11.76 -10.38 -18.67
C LEU A 558 10.48 -11.17 -18.41
N ASN A 559 9.49 -10.60 -17.75
CA ASN A 559 8.22 -11.27 -17.46
C ASN A 559 7.48 -11.67 -18.73
N GLY A 560 7.42 -10.81 -19.75
CA GLY A 560 6.79 -11.16 -21.03
C GLY A 560 7.51 -12.29 -21.78
N ILE A 561 8.85 -12.35 -21.71
CA ILE A 561 9.62 -13.44 -22.30
C ILE A 561 9.51 -14.71 -21.47
N LEU A 562 9.71 -14.63 -20.16
CA LEU A 562 9.68 -15.78 -19.27
C LEU A 562 8.30 -16.46 -19.28
N GLN A 563 7.18 -15.68 -19.28
CA GLN A 563 5.85 -16.22 -19.41
C GLN A 563 5.69 -17.09 -20.65
N ARG A 564 6.13 -16.61 -21.82
CA ARG A 564 6.00 -17.37 -23.09
C ARG A 564 6.66 -18.73 -23.04
N TYR A 565 7.76 -18.88 -22.28
CA TYR A 565 8.52 -20.12 -22.20
C TYR A 565 8.17 -20.98 -20.99
N MET A 566 7.78 -20.36 -19.86
CA MET A 566 7.44 -21.07 -18.64
C MET A 566 5.96 -21.49 -18.62
N ASN A 567 5.11 -20.65 -19.16
CA ASN A 567 3.66 -20.86 -19.24
C ASN A 567 3.15 -20.44 -20.64
N PRO A 568 3.44 -21.22 -21.70
CA PRO A 568 3.02 -20.89 -23.05
C PRO A 568 1.50 -20.86 -23.19
N SER A 569 1.01 -20.04 -24.13
CA SER A 569 -0.40 -20.02 -24.52
C SER A 569 -0.81 -21.39 -25.07
N ALA A 570 -1.99 -21.86 -24.70
CA ALA A 570 -2.56 -23.10 -25.14
C ALA A 570 -4.09 -22.97 -25.21
N ASN A 571 -4.74 -23.76 -26.07
CA ASN A 571 -6.19 -23.68 -26.30
C ASN A 571 -7.06 -24.04 -25.06
N ASP A 572 -6.45 -24.70 -24.08
CA ASP A 572 -7.08 -25.11 -22.82
C ASP A 572 -6.87 -24.12 -21.67
N LYS A 573 -6.18 -22.98 -21.92
CA LYS A 573 -5.91 -21.94 -20.92
C LYS A 573 -6.65 -20.68 -21.26
N VAL A 574 -7.35 -20.15 -20.26
CA VAL A 574 -8.00 -18.85 -20.36
C VAL A 574 -6.98 -17.75 -20.12
N GLU A 575 -7.11 -16.66 -20.87
CA GLU A 575 -6.26 -15.47 -20.79
C GLU A 575 -7.11 -14.23 -20.54
N LYS A 576 -6.57 -13.30 -19.75
CA LYS A 576 -7.16 -11.99 -19.49
C LYS A 576 -6.18 -10.89 -19.84
N GLU A 577 -6.55 -10.03 -20.76
CA GLU A 577 -5.79 -8.81 -21.07
C GLU A 577 -6.14 -7.71 -20.09
N TYR A 578 -5.10 -7.06 -19.56
CA TYR A 578 -5.21 -5.87 -18.72
C TYR A 578 -4.07 -4.90 -19.05
N GLY A 579 -4.40 -3.79 -19.69
CA GLY A 579 -3.41 -2.83 -20.20
C GLY A 579 -2.45 -3.49 -21.20
N SER A 580 -1.16 -3.49 -20.89
CA SER A 580 -0.11 -4.15 -21.70
C SER A 580 0.22 -5.57 -21.24
N THR A 581 -0.42 -6.06 -20.18
CA THR A 581 -0.16 -7.37 -19.58
C THR A 581 -1.26 -8.36 -19.96
N VAL A 582 -0.88 -9.58 -20.30
CA VAL A 582 -1.79 -10.70 -20.48
C VAL A 582 -1.57 -11.66 -19.33
N PHE A 583 -2.58 -11.81 -18.47
CA PHE A 583 -2.59 -12.83 -17.42
C PHE A 583 -3.15 -14.14 -17.98
N ARG A 584 -2.57 -15.25 -17.59
CA ARG A 584 -2.93 -16.60 -18.07
C ARG A 584 -3.02 -17.57 -16.91
N GLU A 585 -3.93 -18.52 -16.99
CA GLU A 585 -3.98 -19.63 -16.04
C GLU A 585 -2.62 -20.33 -15.93
N GLY A 586 -2.12 -20.52 -14.71
CA GLY A 586 -0.80 -21.06 -14.41
C GLY A 586 0.29 -19.98 -14.27
N ASP A 587 -0.01 -18.69 -14.46
CA ASP A 587 0.99 -17.63 -14.28
C ASP A 587 1.37 -17.43 -12.82
N LYS A 588 2.66 -17.20 -12.61
CA LYS A 588 3.20 -16.72 -11.35
C LYS A 588 2.99 -15.21 -11.24
N VAL A 589 2.32 -14.78 -10.19
CA VAL A 589 1.95 -13.39 -9.94
C VAL A 589 2.38 -12.91 -8.56
N MET A 590 2.39 -11.61 -8.36
CA MET A 590 2.72 -10.97 -7.09
C MET A 590 1.76 -9.81 -6.84
N GLN A 591 1.25 -9.73 -5.62
CA GLN A 591 0.53 -8.56 -5.11
C GLN A 591 1.50 -7.38 -4.98
N THR A 592 1.11 -6.22 -5.48
CA THR A 592 1.99 -5.03 -5.51
C THR A 592 1.63 -3.96 -4.50
N LYS A 593 0.44 -4.06 -3.89
CA LYS A 593 -0.07 -3.18 -2.85
C LYS A 593 -0.62 -4.00 -1.68
N ASN A 594 -0.71 -3.41 -0.50
CA ASN A 594 -1.43 -4.04 0.60
C ASN A 594 -2.93 -3.90 0.36
N ASN A 595 -3.65 -5.03 0.34
CA ASN A 595 -5.11 -5.05 0.27
C ASN A 595 -5.65 -5.83 1.46
N TYR A 596 -6.19 -5.12 2.43
CA TYR A 596 -6.67 -5.65 3.71
C TYR A 596 -8.07 -6.26 3.63
N GLN A 597 -8.80 -5.98 2.55
CA GLN A 597 -10.20 -6.40 2.36
C GLN A 597 -10.35 -7.70 1.57
N LEU A 598 -9.30 -8.12 0.85
CA LEU A 598 -9.34 -9.37 0.09
C LEU A 598 -9.47 -10.57 1.04
N ALA A 599 -10.58 -11.26 0.92
CA ALA A 599 -10.82 -12.49 1.66
C ALA A 599 -10.04 -13.64 1.05
N TRP A 600 -9.49 -14.48 1.90
CA TRP A 600 -8.84 -15.72 1.49
C TRP A 600 -9.32 -16.90 2.33
N GLU A 601 -9.24 -18.08 1.78
CA GLU A 601 -9.52 -19.34 2.47
C GLU A 601 -8.51 -20.42 2.08
N ILE A 602 -8.21 -21.29 3.04
CA ILE A 602 -7.43 -22.51 2.81
C ILE A 602 -8.39 -23.66 2.74
N ARG A 603 -8.35 -24.41 1.63
CA ARG A 603 -9.25 -25.54 1.39
C ARG A 603 -8.49 -26.86 1.43
N THR A 604 -9.12 -27.91 1.97
CA THR A 604 -8.64 -29.29 1.84
C THR A 604 -8.75 -29.75 0.38
N LYS A 605 -8.11 -30.88 0.06
CA LYS A 605 -8.29 -31.55 -1.26
C LYS A 605 -9.74 -31.91 -1.58
N PHE A 606 -10.61 -31.95 -0.58
CA PHE A 606 -12.05 -32.23 -0.72
C PHE A 606 -12.91 -30.97 -0.75
N GLY A 607 -12.30 -29.77 -0.85
CA GLY A 607 -12.99 -28.51 -0.95
C GLY A 607 -13.53 -27.92 0.37
N LEU A 608 -13.24 -28.57 1.52
CA LEU A 608 -13.64 -28.05 2.83
C LEU A 608 -12.69 -26.94 3.27
N THR A 609 -13.23 -25.80 3.69
CA THR A 609 -12.47 -24.68 4.25
C THR A 609 -11.93 -25.07 5.62
N VAL A 610 -10.60 -25.02 5.79
CA VAL A 610 -9.87 -25.30 7.04
C VAL A 610 -9.57 -24.02 7.79
N ASP A 611 -9.22 -22.96 7.04
CA ASP A 611 -8.90 -21.65 7.59
C ASP A 611 -9.35 -20.56 6.63
N LYS A 612 -9.62 -19.36 7.16
CA LYS A 612 -10.04 -18.19 6.39
C LYS A 612 -9.59 -16.91 7.06
N GLY A 613 -9.39 -15.87 6.29
CA GLY A 613 -9.01 -14.57 6.82
C GLY A 613 -9.13 -13.47 5.78
N LEU A 614 -8.63 -12.30 6.14
CA LEU A 614 -8.58 -11.11 5.31
C LEU A 614 -7.14 -10.66 5.12
N GLY A 615 -6.88 -10.06 3.98
CA GLY A 615 -5.64 -9.38 3.64
C GLY A 615 -4.69 -10.20 2.77
N ILE A 616 -4.32 -9.59 1.63
CA ILE A 616 -3.21 -10.00 0.76
C ILE A 616 -2.28 -8.81 0.66
N PHE A 617 -0.99 -9.03 0.88
CA PHE A 617 -0.04 -7.95 1.11
C PHE A 617 0.98 -7.81 -0.02
N ASN A 618 1.55 -6.62 -0.11
CA ASN A 618 2.62 -6.34 -1.06
C ASN A 618 3.78 -7.34 -0.90
N GLY A 619 4.12 -8.01 -2.01
CA GLY A 619 5.13 -9.06 -2.05
C GLY A 619 4.58 -10.48 -1.94
N ASP A 620 3.30 -10.69 -1.58
CA ASP A 620 2.68 -12.02 -1.58
C ASP A 620 2.67 -12.58 -3.00
N MET A 621 3.18 -13.81 -3.15
CA MET A 621 3.25 -14.51 -4.42
C MET A 621 2.10 -15.48 -4.57
N GLY A 622 1.63 -15.65 -5.79
CA GLY A 622 0.56 -16.59 -6.10
C GLY A 622 0.67 -17.17 -7.49
N ILE A 623 -0.18 -18.17 -7.74
CA ILE A 623 -0.35 -18.79 -9.06
C ILE A 623 -1.82 -18.65 -9.45
N ILE A 624 -2.09 -18.14 -10.64
CA ILE A 624 -3.44 -18.06 -11.18
C ILE A 624 -3.90 -19.48 -11.47
N ARG A 625 -4.94 -19.93 -10.74
CA ARG A 625 -5.52 -21.27 -10.91
C ARG A 625 -6.64 -21.31 -11.91
N GLN A 626 -7.44 -20.24 -11.96
CA GLN A 626 -8.58 -20.14 -12.86
C GLN A 626 -8.86 -18.69 -13.20
N ILE A 627 -9.29 -18.44 -14.43
CA ILE A 627 -9.77 -17.13 -14.89
C ILE A 627 -11.25 -17.31 -15.28
N ASN A 628 -12.12 -16.48 -14.71
CA ASN A 628 -13.54 -16.53 -14.94
C ASN A 628 -14.02 -15.15 -15.43
N ASP A 629 -14.16 -15.00 -16.76
CA ASP A 629 -14.63 -13.77 -17.37
C ASP A 629 -16.09 -13.45 -17.03
N PHE A 630 -16.87 -14.48 -16.73
CA PHE A 630 -18.28 -14.31 -16.39
C PHE A 630 -18.46 -13.68 -15.00
N ALA A 631 -17.64 -14.11 -14.04
CA ALA A 631 -17.65 -13.57 -12.69
C ALA A 631 -16.74 -12.34 -12.55
N GLU A 632 -16.07 -11.92 -13.62
CA GLU A 632 -15.07 -10.86 -13.64
C GLU A 632 -14.02 -11.00 -12.52
N GLN A 633 -13.53 -12.24 -12.32
CA GLN A 633 -12.57 -12.57 -11.27
C GLN A 633 -11.60 -13.67 -11.70
N MET A 634 -10.47 -13.73 -10.98
CA MET A 634 -9.50 -14.82 -11.06
C MET A 634 -9.47 -15.56 -9.73
N ILE A 635 -9.24 -16.87 -9.76
CA ILE A 635 -8.89 -17.63 -8.56
C ILE A 635 -7.37 -17.70 -8.50
N ILE A 636 -6.79 -17.09 -7.48
CA ILE A 636 -5.34 -17.08 -7.27
C ILE A 636 -5.02 -17.84 -5.99
N GLU A 637 -4.13 -18.82 -6.08
CA GLU A 637 -3.57 -19.51 -4.92
C GLU A 637 -2.28 -18.80 -4.52
N PHE A 638 -2.35 -18.01 -3.46
CA PHE A 638 -1.19 -17.37 -2.86
C PHE A 638 -0.40 -18.34 -1.97
N ASP A 639 0.76 -17.91 -1.51
CA ASP A 639 1.59 -18.66 -0.56
C ASP A 639 0.74 -19.23 0.59
N GLU A 640 1.11 -20.42 1.08
CA GLU A 640 0.39 -21.17 2.14
C GLU A 640 -0.95 -21.80 1.69
N GLY A 641 -1.23 -21.82 0.41
CA GLY A 641 -2.48 -22.36 -0.13
C GLY A 641 -3.68 -21.46 0.11
N ARG A 642 -3.46 -20.16 0.33
CA ARG A 642 -4.53 -19.17 0.46
C ARG A 642 -5.19 -18.92 -0.88
N MET A 643 -6.39 -19.43 -1.05
CA MET A 643 -7.21 -19.24 -2.26
C MET A 643 -7.97 -17.92 -2.17
N VAL A 644 -7.85 -17.10 -3.20
CA VAL A 644 -8.49 -15.77 -3.28
C VAL A 644 -9.32 -15.69 -4.56
N GLU A 645 -10.55 -15.26 -4.43
CA GLU A 645 -11.37 -14.80 -5.55
C GLU A 645 -10.99 -13.33 -5.84
N TYR A 646 -10.15 -13.13 -6.85
CA TYR A 646 -9.50 -11.86 -7.14
C TYR A 646 -10.27 -11.09 -8.22
N PRO A 647 -10.99 -9.99 -7.89
CA PRO A 647 -11.80 -9.25 -8.85
C PRO A 647 -10.94 -8.52 -9.90
N TYR A 648 -11.43 -8.45 -11.14
CA TYR A 648 -10.73 -7.75 -12.23
C TYR A 648 -10.48 -6.26 -11.98
N LYS A 649 -11.33 -5.60 -11.20
CA LYS A 649 -11.16 -4.20 -10.80
C LYS A 649 -9.87 -3.94 -10.00
N LEU A 650 -9.26 -5.00 -9.45
CA LEU A 650 -8.04 -4.93 -8.65
C LEU A 650 -6.79 -5.40 -9.42
N LEU A 651 -6.87 -5.66 -10.72
CA LEU A 651 -5.73 -6.13 -11.51
C LEU A 651 -4.57 -5.12 -11.62
N ASP A 652 -4.80 -3.85 -11.30
CA ASP A 652 -3.73 -2.85 -11.14
C ASP A 652 -2.84 -3.09 -9.91
N GLU A 653 -3.28 -3.94 -8.99
CA GLU A 653 -2.51 -4.37 -7.81
C GLU A 653 -1.74 -5.68 -8.05
N LEU A 654 -1.86 -6.31 -9.22
CA LEU A 654 -1.28 -7.60 -9.54
C LEU A 654 -0.26 -7.46 -10.68
N GLU A 655 0.91 -8.11 -10.55
CA GLU A 655 1.94 -8.17 -11.59
C GLU A 655 2.43 -9.60 -11.81
N LEU A 656 2.89 -9.91 -13.04
CA LEU A 656 3.63 -11.15 -13.30
C LEU A 656 4.92 -11.18 -12.50
N ALA A 657 5.29 -12.32 -11.95
CA ALA A 657 6.36 -12.46 -10.97
C ALA A 657 7.43 -13.52 -11.31
N TYR A 658 7.59 -13.88 -12.59
CA TYR A 658 8.72 -14.70 -13.02
C TYR A 658 10.05 -14.00 -12.77
N ALA A 659 10.10 -12.69 -13.03
CA ALA A 659 11.16 -11.78 -12.62
C ALA A 659 10.58 -10.65 -11.80
N ILE A 660 11.29 -10.23 -10.75
CA ILE A 660 10.94 -9.09 -9.90
C ILE A 660 12.16 -8.20 -9.69
N THR A 661 11.95 -6.97 -9.24
CA THR A 661 13.07 -6.12 -8.84
C THR A 661 13.69 -6.62 -7.53
N ILE A 662 14.98 -6.35 -7.35
CA ILE A 662 15.69 -6.67 -6.10
C ILE A 662 15.00 -6.00 -4.90
N HIS A 663 14.47 -4.78 -5.06
CA HIS A 663 13.70 -4.11 -4.01
C HIS A 663 12.47 -4.90 -3.57
N LYS A 664 11.74 -5.48 -4.53
CA LYS A 664 10.55 -6.30 -4.24
C LYS A 664 10.88 -7.67 -3.61
N SER A 665 12.14 -8.09 -3.63
CA SER A 665 12.58 -9.33 -2.98
C SER A 665 12.96 -9.16 -1.50
N GLN A 666 12.96 -7.94 -0.97
CA GLN A 666 13.26 -7.70 0.44
C GLN A 666 12.29 -8.47 1.35
N GLY A 667 12.78 -8.98 2.47
CA GLY A 667 12.02 -9.84 3.39
C GLY A 667 11.72 -11.25 2.88
N SER A 668 12.09 -11.58 1.62
CA SER A 668 11.90 -12.90 1.01
C SER A 668 13.22 -13.63 0.84
N GLU A 669 13.18 -14.96 0.88
CA GLU A 669 14.30 -15.83 0.51
C GLU A 669 13.81 -16.93 -0.44
N TYR A 670 14.68 -17.35 -1.34
CA TYR A 670 14.35 -18.31 -2.40
C TYR A 670 15.35 -19.47 -2.38
N PRO A 671 14.93 -20.68 -2.74
CA PRO A 671 15.86 -21.82 -2.86
C PRO A 671 17.03 -21.50 -3.80
N ALA A 672 16.75 -20.89 -4.95
CA ALA A 672 17.77 -20.36 -5.84
C ALA A 672 17.37 -19.01 -6.44
N VAL A 673 18.36 -18.18 -6.67
CA VAL A 673 18.22 -16.85 -7.27
C VAL A 673 19.07 -16.74 -8.52
N VAL A 674 18.51 -16.17 -9.59
CA VAL A 674 19.21 -15.84 -10.82
C VAL A 674 19.23 -14.31 -10.98
N ILE A 675 20.42 -13.74 -11.15
CA ILE A 675 20.60 -12.28 -11.25
C ILE A 675 21.18 -11.96 -12.63
N PRO A 676 20.34 -11.55 -13.61
CA PRO A 676 20.85 -11.05 -14.88
C PRO A 676 21.47 -9.66 -14.69
N LEU A 677 22.69 -9.45 -15.20
CA LEU A 677 23.48 -8.26 -14.93
C LEU A 677 24.23 -7.79 -16.18
N LEU A 678 23.82 -6.70 -16.80
CA LEU A 678 24.48 -6.17 -17.99
C LEU A 678 25.03 -4.76 -17.76
N GLY A 679 24.22 -3.86 -17.32
CA GLY A 679 24.55 -2.46 -17.02
C GLY A 679 23.29 -1.68 -16.67
N GLY A 680 23.46 -0.46 -16.20
CA GLY A 680 22.35 0.39 -15.84
C GLY A 680 22.79 1.72 -15.20
N PRO A 681 21.83 2.54 -14.73
CA PRO A 681 22.14 3.80 -14.05
C PRO A 681 23.01 3.56 -12.81
N MET A 682 24.10 4.32 -12.67
CA MET A 682 25.06 4.17 -11.56
C MET A 682 24.39 4.26 -10.18
N MET A 683 23.37 5.09 -10.03
CA MET A 683 22.63 5.24 -8.76
C MET A 683 21.91 3.94 -8.32
N LEU A 684 21.48 3.11 -9.28
CA LEU A 684 20.86 1.81 -8.98
C LEU A 684 21.90 0.69 -8.88
N MET A 685 22.97 0.77 -9.66
CA MET A 685 24.01 -0.29 -9.75
C MET A 685 25.03 -0.11 -8.62
N ASN A 686 24.61 -0.29 -7.37
CA ASN A 686 25.42 -0.09 -6.19
C ASN A 686 25.62 -1.37 -5.36
N ARG A 687 26.54 -1.28 -4.42
CA ARG A 687 26.96 -2.37 -3.52
C ARG A 687 25.79 -2.97 -2.73
N ASN A 688 24.95 -2.13 -2.12
CA ASN A 688 23.85 -2.59 -1.27
C ASN A 688 22.78 -3.34 -2.07
N LEU A 689 22.54 -2.92 -3.32
CA LEU A 689 21.62 -3.63 -4.20
C LEU A 689 22.14 -5.04 -4.52
N LEU A 690 23.43 -5.15 -4.88
CA LEU A 690 24.07 -6.44 -5.16
C LEU A 690 24.10 -7.33 -3.92
N TYR A 691 24.47 -6.77 -2.78
CA TYR A 691 24.46 -7.46 -1.48
C TYR A 691 23.07 -8.01 -1.14
N THR A 692 22.04 -7.17 -1.27
CA THR A 692 20.65 -7.57 -1.02
C THR A 692 20.24 -8.71 -1.96
N ALA A 693 20.57 -8.62 -3.25
CA ALA A 693 20.21 -9.66 -4.23
C ALA A 693 20.85 -11.02 -3.90
N VAL A 694 22.13 -11.02 -3.59
CA VAL A 694 22.89 -12.25 -3.27
C VAL A 694 22.34 -12.90 -1.99
N THR A 695 22.02 -12.09 -0.98
CA THR A 695 21.49 -12.57 0.31
C THR A 695 20.06 -13.11 0.24
N ARG A 696 19.38 -13.03 -0.91
CA ARG A 696 18.04 -13.64 -1.11
C ARG A 696 18.11 -15.14 -1.43
N ALA A 697 19.27 -15.67 -1.76
CA ALA A 697 19.45 -17.09 -2.09
C ALA A 697 19.74 -17.93 -0.84
N ARG A 698 19.02 -19.07 -0.70
CA ARG A 698 19.27 -20.04 0.38
C ARG A 698 20.29 -21.12 0.00
N LYS A 699 20.15 -21.69 -1.20
CA LYS A 699 20.95 -22.85 -1.65
C LYS A 699 21.84 -22.54 -2.84
N CYS A 700 21.45 -21.63 -3.70
CA CYS A 700 22.22 -21.29 -4.91
C CYS A 700 21.94 -19.88 -5.39
N VAL A 701 22.98 -19.13 -5.73
CA VAL A 701 22.92 -17.90 -6.50
C VAL A 701 23.69 -18.04 -7.79
N THR A 702 23.09 -17.63 -8.90
CA THR A 702 23.75 -17.59 -10.21
C THR A 702 23.61 -16.20 -10.82
N LEU A 703 24.73 -15.52 -10.99
CA LEU A 703 24.77 -14.27 -11.73
C LEU A 703 25.06 -14.56 -13.20
N VAL A 704 24.35 -13.89 -14.10
CA VAL A 704 24.53 -14.07 -15.55
C VAL A 704 24.74 -12.71 -16.18
N GLY A 705 25.94 -12.40 -16.64
CA GLY A 705 26.18 -11.11 -17.25
C GLY A 705 27.61 -10.63 -17.30
N ASN A 706 27.75 -9.30 -17.20
CA ASN A 706 29.03 -8.62 -17.38
C ASN A 706 29.81 -8.52 -16.04
N GLU A 707 30.98 -9.14 -16.01
CA GLU A 707 31.87 -9.11 -14.85
C GLU A 707 32.34 -7.70 -14.48
N VAL A 708 32.57 -6.84 -15.48
CA VAL A 708 32.97 -5.45 -15.20
C VAL A 708 31.87 -4.71 -14.43
N THR A 709 30.60 -4.90 -14.80
CA THR A 709 29.44 -4.34 -14.09
C THR A 709 29.37 -4.87 -12.65
N PHE A 710 29.59 -6.16 -12.45
CA PHE A 710 29.62 -6.77 -11.12
C PHE A 710 30.70 -6.12 -10.22
N GLN A 711 31.94 -5.98 -10.74
CA GLN A 711 33.02 -5.36 -9.99
C GLN A 711 32.78 -3.86 -9.74
N GLN A 712 32.17 -3.16 -10.70
CA GLN A 712 31.77 -1.77 -10.53
C GLN A 712 30.73 -1.62 -9.39
N MET A 713 29.76 -2.52 -9.31
CA MET A 713 28.77 -2.50 -8.23
C MET A 713 29.41 -2.71 -6.86
N ILE A 714 30.40 -3.60 -6.72
CA ILE A 714 31.12 -3.82 -5.46
C ILE A 714 31.83 -2.53 -5.01
N ARG A 715 32.43 -1.79 -5.95
CA ARG A 715 33.14 -0.55 -5.69
C ARG A 715 32.20 0.64 -5.48
N ASN A 716 31.00 0.57 -6.03
CA ASN A 716 30.05 1.68 -5.99
C ASN A 716 29.30 1.73 -4.65
N THR A 717 29.75 2.63 -3.80
CA THR A 717 29.12 2.94 -2.50
C THR A 717 28.08 4.05 -2.59
N SER A 718 27.83 4.58 -3.81
CA SER A 718 26.84 5.62 -4.02
C SER A 718 25.47 5.10 -3.60
N GLN A 719 24.94 5.62 -2.55
CA GLN A 719 23.56 5.42 -2.16
C GLN A 719 22.80 6.69 -2.53
N GLN A 720 21.56 6.53 -2.93
CA GLN A 720 20.69 7.70 -3.02
C GLN A 720 20.65 8.37 -1.66
N LYS A 721 21.19 9.60 -1.60
CA LYS A 721 21.17 10.38 -0.37
C LYS A 721 19.72 10.54 0.07
N ARG A 722 19.43 10.09 1.27
CA ARG A 722 18.12 10.30 1.89
C ARG A 722 18.23 11.44 2.87
N TYR A 723 17.36 12.40 2.70
CA TYR A 723 17.23 13.49 3.65
C TYR A 723 16.28 13.04 4.76
N SER A 724 16.85 12.71 5.92
CA SER A 724 16.15 12.29 7.13
C SER A 724 16.72 13.03 8.33
N GLY A 725 15.89 13.55 9.19
CA GLY A 725 16.29 14.30 10.37
C GLY A 725 16.21 13.51 11.68
N LEU A 726 15.82 12.23 11.64
CA LEU A 726 15.63 11.42 12.84
C LEU A 726 16.93 11.26 13.65
N CYS A 727 18.07 11.04 12.97
CA CYS A 727 19.37 10.93 13.63
C CYS A 727 19.71 12.17 14.45
N ASP A 728 19.52 13.37 13.88
CA ASP A 728 19.81 14.64 14.56
C ASP A 728 18.90 14.85 15.76
N ARG A 729 17.60 14.53 15.62
CA ARG A 729 16.62 14.62 16.72
C ARG A 729 16.91 13.66 17.87
N LEU A 730 17.45 12.49 17.57
CA LEU A 730 17.87 11.53 18.59
C LEU A 730 19.10 12.02 19.37
N LYS A 731 19.98 12.82 18.74
CA LYS A 731 21.15 13.45 19.36
C LYS A 731 20.81 14.72 20.14
N GLU A 732 19.73 15.41 19.77
CA GLU A 732 19.24 16.58 20.51
C GLU A 732 18.85 16.13 21.94
N ASN A 733 19.31 16.83 22.99
CA ASN A 733 19.04 16.49 24.41
C ASN A 733 17.59 16.75 24.83
#